data_57af9f9d9928b8eed6dd29c56284786a
#
_entry.id   57af9f9d9928b8eed6dd29c56284786a
#
_cell.length_a   1.000
_cell.length_b   1.000
_cell.length_c   1.000
_cell.angle_alpha   90.00
_cell.angle_beta   90.00
_cell.angle_gamma   90.00
#
_symmetry.space_group_name_H-M   'P 1'
#
loop_
_entity.id
_entity.type
_entity.pdbx_description
1 polymer ?
#
loop_
_entity_poly.entity_id
_entity_poly.type
_entity_poly.pdbx_seq_one_letter_code
_entity_poly.pdbx_strand_id
1 'polypeptide(L)'
;MSLREIGMNKRHLQKIILFFAPLALAAAGCSDRWKEPKVVINEICSCNFSAGRDANGRYSDCVELYNPGKSDISLDGCFLTDDEKEPEKYSLEGLMVPAGGHALVWLDQNAALRISRDGDRLFLADSEEGVFLDQVIVPRLDHDTSYGRIQDGGDRWAVMSTTLNSSNQEACLLPAVSLASPVFATDGGFYEEAFDLHLYSPSGEKIYYTLDGSEPDAASPVYREPIRITERTAEENRYINRDDLAPNQDYEPAFPVDKAVVVRAACYNPATNQISETVTQTYFVGYDAKPEYDDLAILSLSVDPESLFDAHTGIYGNGAAFAAYLSQGGMQDGQILDSYTDAGGEIHYRYMASNAFYKGKEWEREASLSYFDESHTLLFTQNAGVRISGNSTRSARQKSFHLFARDIYDETGILPAAFFDNDILYSSVKLRNGGGNMDGVKFLDAFLQQAARGRSVTTQAHRPCALFLNGEYWGLYNLRERYNAEYLAAHYDLLPDDIMLIKAGNAVTSPEETFTAWQYMLDVVAQCDLVYDDTYALADELVDIQSLIDYCCINLYLDNRDVAFGYNTAAWRTTQEGTPYSDGKWRFMLYDLDECAHADSNSWENREDWMAQHPLLNEPAVKSLLDNESFRRRFCLSFMDIANTVFSYEKMHDMLAQWSSRCEAQIIKDHRCFYDAGYTAADYRADVEQVDAFFAGRLPFAMESLAKTFGLSGTLHKIRIVTDTPEGGTITVNTAVLEDCGTWEGYYYSDFPLSVTARAQEGYHFAGWQGDIPEGGKESLSVSLEDGDVTLRAVFEKND
;
A
#
# COMPACT_ATOMS: atom_id res chain seq x y z
N MET A 1 9.45 37.00 14.60
CA MET A 1 9.59 35.54 14.63
C MET A 1 10.46 35.14 13.46
N SER A 2 11.55 34.46 13.68
CA SER A 2 12.54 34.17 12.62
C SER A 2 12.14 32.90 11.89
N LEU A 3 12.41 32.86 10.58
CA LEU A 3 12.09 31.76 9.62
C LEU A 3 12.68 30.38 9.97
N ARG A 4 13.08 30.16 11.21
CA ARG A 4 13.58 28.86 11.71
C ARG A 4 12.54 28.02 12.45
N GLU A 5 11.33 28.52 12.65
CA GLU A 5 10.26 27.84 13.41
C GLU A 5 9.19 27.17 12.54
N ILE A 6 9.33 27.24 11.21
CA ILE A 6 8.48 26.49 10.30
C ILE A 6 9.45 25.63 9.46
N GLY A 7 9.51 24.36 9.75
CA GLY A 7 10.47 23.40 9.16
C GLY A 7 10.30 23.16 7.64
N MET A 8 10.31 24.22 6.86
CA MET A 8 10.27 24.18 5.40
C MET A 8 11.67 24.21 4.79
N ASN A 9 11.99 23.18 4.03
CA ASN A 9 13.26 23.01 3.36
C ASN A 9 13.44 24.05 2.21
N LYS A 10 14.64 24.59 2.06
CA LYS A 10 15.01 25.60 1.05
C LYS A 10 14.69 25.24 -0.39
N ARG A 11 14.47 23.97 -0.71
CA ARG A 11 14.10 23.51 -2.07
C ARG A 11 12.65 23.80 -2.45
N HIS A 12 11.73 23.93 -1.50
CA HIS A 12 10.35 24.34 -1.77
C HIS A 12 10.22 25.83 -2.09
N LEU A 13 11.10 26.67 -1.53
CA LEU A 13 11.09 28.10 -1.85
C LEU A 13 11.59 28.42 -3.28
N GLN A 14 12.38 27.54 -3.89
CA GLN A 14 12.85 27.73 -5.26
C GLN A 14 11.78 27.39 -6.31
N LYS A 15 10.81 26.55 -6.01
CA LYS A 15 9.68 26.25 -6.90
C LYS A 15 8.63 27.36 -6.96
N ILE A 16 8.47 28.15 -5.91
CA ILE A 16 7.49 29.25 -5.85
C ILE A 16 7.96 30.55 -6.55
N ILE A 17 9.28 30.72 -6.78
CA ILE A 17 9.84 31.96 -7.39
C ILE A 17 9.96 31.85 -8.93
N LEU A 18 9.73 30.68 -9.51
CA LEU A 18 9.85 30.46 -10.97
C LEU A 18 8.59 30.78 -11.79
N PHE A 19 7.52 31.28 -11.16
CA PHE A 19 6.26 31.55 -11.85
C PHE A 19 6.15 32.93 -12.53
N PHE A 20 7.13 33.81 -12.40
CA PHE A 20 7.09 35.15 -13.05
C PHE A 20 8.46 35.56 -13.60
N ALA A 21 8.91 34.95 -14.68
CA ALA A 21 9.93 35.56 -15.55
C ALA A 21 9.63 35.21 -17.02
N PRO A 22 9.60 36.21 -17.94
CA PRO A 22 9.46 35.90 -19.35
C PRO A 22 10.71 35.18 -19.85
N LEU A 23 10.52 34.00 -20.46
CA LEU A 23 11.59 33.22 -21.06
C LEU A 23 12.26 33.97 -22.20
N ALA A 24 13.44 34.51 -21.90
CA ALA A 24 14.49 34.70 -22.89
C ALA A 24 15.69 33.87 -22.35
N LEU A 25 15.77 32.62 -22.71
CA LEU A 25 16.98 31.82 -22.46
C LEU A 25 17.36 31.04 -23.73
N ALA A 26 18.57 31.29 -24.09
CA ALA A 26 19.33 30.86 -25.21
C ALA A 26 19.28 29.38 -25.49
N ALA A 27 19.04 29.04 -26.73
CA ALA A 27 19.39 27.80 -27.36
C ALA A 27 20.91 27.54 -27.23
N ALA A 28 21.23 26.46 -26.51
CA ALA A 28 22.50 25.80 -26.70
C ALA A 28 22.29 24.30 -26.33
N GLY A 29 22.07 23.48 -27.36
CA GLY A 29 22.32 22.04 -27.28
C GLY A 29 21.15 21.07 -27.40
N CYS A 30 19.96 21.46 -27.96
CA CYS A 30 18.89 20.50 -28.28
C CYS A 30 18.10 20.94 -29.54
N SER A 31 18.77 21.24 -30.65
CA SER A 31 18.11 21.77 -31.86
C SER A 31 17.54 20.69 -32.80
N ASP A 32 17.70 19.41 -32.54
CA ASP A 32 17.31 18.36 -33.48
C ASP A 32 15.99 17.65 -33.16
N ARG A 33 15.30 18.00 -32.07
CA ARG A 33 14.06 17.34 -31.64
C ARG A 33 12.77 18.13 -31.97
N TRP A 34 12.83 19.30 -32.55
CA TRP A 34 11.66 20.12 -32.82
C TRP A 34 11.56 20.44 -34.31
N LYS A 35 10.35 20.30 -34.87
CA LYS A 35 10.01 20.59 -36.25
C LYS A 35 8.86 21.58 -36.34
N GLU A 36 8.73 22.35 -37.43
CA GLU A 36 7.52 23.16 -37.66
C GLU A 36 6.31 22.20 -37.74
N PRO A 37 5.29 22.40 -36.89
CA PRO A 37 4.18 21.46 -36.79
C PRO A 37 3.28 21.57 -38.03
N LYS A 38 2.95 20.43 -38.63
CA LYS A 38 1.90 20.32 -39.65
C LYS A 38 0.50 20.26 -39.04
N VAL A 39 0.39 19.72 -37.81
CA VAL A 39 -0.79 19.67 -36.97
C VAL A 39 -0.40 20.17 -35.60
N VAL A 40 -1.25 20.90 -34.92
CA VAL A 40 -1.00 21.47 -33.59
C VAL A 40 -2.07 21.02 -32.59
N ILE A 41 -1.72 20.99 -31.31
CA ILE A 41 -2.68 20.91 -30.22
C ILE A 41 -3.45 22.24 -30.19
N ASN A 42 -4.77 22.19 -30.26
CA ASN A 42 -5.60 23.39 -30.40
C ASN A 42 -6.40 23.74 -29.18
N GLU A 43 -7.02 22.71 -28.55
CA GLU A 43 -7.84 22.85 -27.36
C GLU A 43 -7.70 21.62 -26.49
N ILE A 44 -7.72 21.78 -25.15
CA ILE A 44 -7.65 20.70 -24.17
C ILE A 44 -8.74 20.92 -23.13
N CYS A 45 -9.56 19.89 -22.91
CA CYS A 45 -10.55 19.81 -21.85
C CYS A 45 -10.18 18.64 -20.94
N SER A 46 -9.55 18.92 -19.79
CA SER A 46 -9.09 17.93 -18.80
C SER A 46 -10.07 17.69 -17.65
N CYS A 47 -11.26 18.29 -17.73
CA CYS A 47 -12.31 18.14 -16.73
C CYS A 47 -13.67 18.27 -17.38
N ASN A 48 -14.04 17.28 -18.20
CA ASN A 48 -15.27 17.28 -18.97
C ASN A 48 -16.45 16.80 -18.12
N PHE A 49 -17.34 17.71 -17.74
CA PHE A 49 -18.55 17.42 -16.96
C PHE A 49 -19.80 17.27 -17.85
N SER A 50 -19.94 18.13 -18.84
CA SER A 50 -21.10 18.16 -19.74
C SER A 50 -20.77 18.67 -21.16
N ALA A 51 -19.54 19.03 -21.44
CA ALA A 51 -19.15 19.72 -22.69
C ALA A 51 -19.29 18.84 -23.93
N GLY A 52 -18.97 17.55 -23.83
CA GLY A 52 -19.09 16.61 -24.94
C GLY A 52 -18.98 15.16 -24.51
N ARG A 53 -19.53 14.26 -25.31
CA ARG A 53 -19.48 12.82 -25.04
C ARG A 53 -18.68 12.08 -26.10
N ASP A 54 -17.94 11.08 -25.65
CA ASP A 54 -17.26 10.13 -26.52
C ASP A 54 -18.25 9.20 -27.27
N ALA A 55 -17.72 8.29 -28.09
CA ALA A 55 -18.50 7.32 -28.83
C ALA A 55 -19.31 6.34 -27.94
N ASN A 56 -18.94 6.21 -26.66
CA ASN A 56 -19.62 5.36 -25.68
C ASN A 56 -20.64 6.15 -24.83
N GLY A 57 -20.80 7.46 -25.11
CA GLY A 57 -21.73 8.33 -24.40
C GLY A 57 -21.20 8.90 -23.08
N ARG A 58 -19.89 8.78 -22.79
CA ARG A 58 -19.24 9.23 -21.56
C ARG A 58 -18.64 10.62 -21.72
N TYR A 59 -18.54 11.35 -20.62
CA TYR A 59 -17.86 12.65 -20.54
C TYR A 59 -16.39 12.42 -20.23
N SER A 60 -15.59 12.29 -21.29
CA SER A 60 -14.17 11.96 -21.20
C SER A 60 -13.32 13.19 -21.43
N ASP A 61 -12.13 13.23 -20.85
CA ASP A 61 -11.14 14.26 -21.21
C ASP A 61 -10.83 14.19 -22.69
N CYS A 62 -10.55 15.33 -23.29
CA CYS A 62 -10.26 15.36 -24.72
C CYS A 62 -9.19 16.38 -25.09
N VAL A 63 -8.50 16.06 -26.16
CA VAL A 63 -7.56 16.93 -26.86
C VAL A 63 -8.08 17.15 -28.26
N GLU A 64 -8.18 18.41 -28.66
CA GLU A 64 -8.47 18.79 -30.03
C GLU A 64 -7.18 19.10 -30.76
N LEU A 65 -7.02 18.53 -31.94
CA LEU A 65 -5.92 18.78 -32.87
C LEU A 65 -6.43 19.60 -34.05
N TYR A 66 -5.65 20.56 -34.52
CA TYR A 66 -5.97 21.42 -35.66
C TYR A 66 -4.92 21.32 -36.78
N ASN A 67 -5.40 21.24 -38.00
CA ASN A 67 -4.57 21.22 -39.21
C ASN A 67 -4.66 22.56 -39.92
N PRO A 68 -3.66 23.45 -39.82
CA PRO A 68 -3.65 24.73 -40.55
C PRO A 68 -3.37 24.60 -42.06
N GLY A 69 -3.08 23.37 -42.53
CA GLY A 69 -2.72 23.06 -43.89
C GLY A 69 -3.90 23.06 -44.90
N LYS A 70 -3.60 22.83 -46.14
CA LYS A 70 -4.60 22.79 -47.25
C LYS A 70 -4.90 21.37 -47.73
N SER A 71 -4.36 20.39 -47.10
CA SER A 71 -4.59 18.96 -47.38
C SER A 71 -4.83 18.20 -46.07
N ASP A 72 -5.64 17.17 -46.11
CA ASP A 72 -5.85 16.27 -44.98
C ASP A 72 -4.50 15.65 -44.54
N ILE A 73 -4.32 15.44 -43.21
CA ILE A 73 -3.11 14.87 -42.64
C ILE A 73 -3.48 13.62 -41.85
N SER A 74 -2.81 12.50 -42.16
CA SER A 74 -2.81 11.31 -41.29
C SER A 74 -1.87 11.48 -40.13
N LEU A 75 -2.29 11.04 -38.92
CA LEU A 75 -1.46 11.01 -37.71
C LEU A 75 -0.90 9.62 -37.41
N ASP A 76 -0.84 8.74 -38.42
CA ASP A 76 -0.16 7.46 -38.30
C ASP A 76 1.31 7.71 -37.91
N GLY A 77 1.78 7.00 -36.85
CA GLY A 77 3.10 7.23 -36.26
C GLY A 77 3.23 8.44 -35.33
N CYS A 78 2.12 9.17 -35.09
CA CYS A 78 2.08 10.25 -34.10
C CYS A 78 1.47 9.78 -32.77
N PHE A 79 1.88 10.44 -31.70
CA PHE A 79 1.47 10.12 -30.33
C PHE A 79 1.23 11.38 -29.50
N LEU A 80 0.35 11.26 -28.50
CA LEU A 80 0.26 12.22 -27.39
C LEU A 80 0.98 11.64 -26.16
N THR A 81 1.68 12.49 -25.43
CA THR A 81 2.37 12.11 -24.18
C THR A 81 2.46 13.29 -23.22
N ASP A 82 2.46 13.00 -21.92
CA ASP A 82 2.75 13.92 -20.82
C ASP A 82 4.20 13.80 -20.33
N ASP A 83 4.99 12.85 -20.87
CA ASP A 83 6.39 12.62 -20.52
C ASP A 83 7.30 12.65 -21.75
N GLU A 84 8.28 13.57 -21.75
CA GLU A 84 9.30 13.69 -22.81
C GLU A 84 10.16 12.43 -22.99
N LYS A 85 10.24 11.59 -21.96
CA LYS A 85 11.03 10.36 -22.00
C LYS A 85 10.24 9.18 -22.58
N GLU A 86 8.91 9.29 -22.60
CA GLU A 86 7.99 8.26 -23.12
C GLU A 86 7.14 8.85 -24.26
N PRO A 87 7.74 9.14 -25.42
CA PRO A 87 7.05 9.86 -26.50
C PRO A 87 5.90 9.08 -27.15
N GLU A 88 5.83 7.76 -26.99
CA GLU A 88 4.85 6.86 -27.65
C GLU A 88 3.71 6.41 -26.73
N LYS A 89 3.27 7.28 -25.80
CA LYS A 89 2.33 6.91 -24.73
C LYS A 89 0.91 6.68 -25.21
N TYR A 90 0.38 7.53 -26.06
CA TYR A 90 -0.98 7.43 -26.64
C TYR A 90 -0.93 7.51 -28.16
N SER A 91 -1.21 6.42 -28.87
CA SER A 91 -1.17 6.33 -30.32
C SER A 91 -2.33 7.09 -30.99
N LEU A 92 -2.02 7.84 -32.05
CA LEU A 92 -2.98 8.53 -32.89
C LEU A 92 -3.18 7.81 -34.25
N GLU A 93 -2.82 6.53 -34.33
CA GLU A 93 -2.96 5.70 -35.54
C GLU A 93 -4.41 5.67 -36.04
N GLY A 94 -4.58 5.88 -37.33
CA GLY A 94 -5.89 5.93 -37.99
C GLY A 94 -6.63 7.27 -37.84
N LEU A 95 -6.11 8.23 -37.12
CA LEU A 95 -6.71 9.56 -36.99
C LEU A 95 -6.32 10.44 -38.18
N MET A 96 -7.34 11.04 -38.83
CA MET A 96 -7.18 12.02 -39.89
C MET A 96 -7.62 13.39 -39.44
N VAL A 97 -6.81 14.41 -39.64
CA VAL A 97 -7.18 15.80 -39.41
C VAL A 97 -7.44 16.50 -40.74
N PRO A 98 -8.70 16.94 -41.03
CA PRO A 98 -9.05 17.56 -42.31
C PRO A 98 -8.29 18.85 -42.56
N ALA A 99 -8.13 19.22 -43.82
CA ALA A 99 -7.50 20.49 -44.21
C ALA A 99 -8.27 21.70 -43.64
N GLY A 100 -7.61 22.53 -42.82
CA GLY A 100 -8.23 23.64 -42.12
C GLY A 100 -9.28 23.25 -41.12
N GLY A 101 -9.25 22.01 -40.64
CA GLY A 101 -10.23 21.41 -39.73
C GLY A 101 -9.63 20.84 -38.45
N HIS A 102 -10.51 20.28 -37.62
CA HIS A 102 -10.23 19.77 -36.28
C HIS A 102 -10.43 18.27 -36.23
N ALA A 103 -9.77 17.63 -35.26
CA ALA A 103 -10.02 16.25 -34.87
C ALA A 103 -9.93 16.11 -33.36
N LEU A 104 -10.91 15.40 -32.76
CA LEU A 104 -10.96 15.14 -31.30
C LEU A 104 -10.34 13.80 -30.95
N VAL A 105 -9.52 13.81 -29.92
CA VAL A 105 -8.92 12.65 -29.27
C VAL A 105 -9.54 12.54 -27.88
N TRP A 106 -10.31 11.48 -27.65
CA TRP A 106 -10.92 11.16 -26.37
C TRP A 106 -10.02 10.22 -25.59
N LEU A 107 -9.68 10.59 -24.34
CA LEU A 107 -8.60 9.93 -23.57
C LEU A 107 -9.07 8.84 -22.61
N ASP A 108 -10.37 8.62 -22.44
CA ASP A 108 -10.92 7.67 -21.46
C ASP A 108 -10.71 6.21 -21.80
N GLN A 109 -10.55 5.86 -23.07
CA GLN A 109 -10.39 4.47 -23.53
C GLN A 109 -8.97 3.93 -23.35
N ASN A 110 -8.00 4.81 -23.09
CA ASN A 110 -6.62 4.42 -22.87
C ASN A 110 -6.08 5.11 -21.62
N ALA A 111 -5.98 4.33 -20.54
CA ALA A 111 -5.48 4.81 -19.27
C ALA A 111 -3.97 5.18 -19.25
N ALA A 112 -3.25 4.95 -20.38
CA ALA A 112 -1.83 5.30 -20.49
C ALA A 112 -1.59 6.82 -20.48
N LEU A 113 -2.56 7.61 -20.96
CA LEU A 113 -2.50 9.06 -20.94
C LEU A 113 -3.76 9.65 -20.30
N ARG A 114 -3.56 10.49 -19.31
CA ARG A 114 -4.60 11.33 -18.68
C ARG A 114 -4.04 12.72 -18.51
N ILE A 115 -4.89 13.70 -18.58
CA ILE A 115 -4.49 15.09 -18.35
C ILE A 115 -5.01 15.50 -16.99
N SER A 116 -4.09 15.89 -16.09
CA SER A 116 -4.46 16.33 -14.76
C SER A 116 -5.32 17.60 -14.81
N ARG A 117 -6.40 17.61 -14.03
CA ARG A 117 -7.22 18.79 -13.80
C ARG A 117 -6.43 19.96 -13.22
N ASP A 118 -5.45 19.69 -12.36
CA ASP A 118 -4.67 20.70 -11.65
C ASP A 118 -3.51 21.26 -12.48
N GLY A 119 -3.41 20.81 -13.71
CA GLY A 119 -2.40 21.25 -14.67
C GLY A 119 -1.50 20.10 -15.09
N ASP A 120 -1.02 20.17 -16.33
CA ASP A 120 -0.19 19.12 -16.89
C ASP A 120 0.69 19.67 -18.01
N ARG A 121 1.54 18.83 -18.58
CA ARG A 121 2.32 19.12 -19.76
C ARG A 121 2.00 18.08 -20.82
N LEU A 122 1.56 18.53 -21.98
CA LEU A 122 1.19 17.65 -23.09
C LEU A 122 2.08 17.93 -24.30
N PHE A 123 2.52 16.87 -24.96
CA PHE A 123 3.30 16.89 -26.18
C PHE A 123 2.59 16.12 -27.29
N LEU A 124 2.73 16.60 -28.50
CA LEU A 124 2.44 15.87 -29.73
C LEU A 124 3.77 15.41 -30.33
N ALA A 125 3.99 14.10 -30.42
CA ALA A 125 5.22 13.50 -30.89
C ALA A 125 5.02 12.80 -32.25
N ASP A 126 6.06 12.78 -33.08
CA ASP A 126 6.19 11.94 -34.27
C ASP A 126 7.34 10.94 -34.02
N SER A 127 7.00 9.68 -33.81
CA SER A 127 7.99 8.65 -33.47
C SER A 127 8.82 8.21 -34.67
N GLU A 128 8.29 8.27 -35.89
CA GLU A 128 9.05 7.91 -37.10
C GLU A 128 10.20 8.87 -37.34
N GLU A 129 9.99 10.14 -37.00
CA GLU A 129 11.01 11.18 -37.13
C GLU A 129 11.76 11.44 -35.82
N GLY A 130 11.29 10.89 -34.67
CA GLY A 130 11.90 11.05 -33.34
C GLY A 130 11.86 12.50 -32.83
N VAL A 131 10.83 13.28 -33.18
CA VAL A 131 10.70 14.71 -32.89
C VAL A 131 9.38 15.05 -32.21
N PHE A 132 9.35 16.15 -31.43
CA PHE A 132 8.11 16.73 -30.94
C PHE A 132 7.58 17.79 -31.95
N LEU A 133 6.31 17.65 -32.29
CA LEU A 133 5.63 18.57 -33.23
C LEU A 133 5.04 19.79 -32.51
N ASP A 134 4.50 19.59 -31.29
CA ASP A 134 3.89 20.65 -30.50
C ASP A 134 3.93 20.29 -28.99
N GLN A 135 3.79 21.34 -28.16
CA GLN A 135 3.67 21.15 -26.69
C GLN A 135 2.82 22.26 -26.08
N VAL A 136 2.23 21.95 -24.96
CA VAL A 136 1.49 22.90 -24.14
C VAL A 136 1.64 22.60 -22.67
N ILE A 137 1.72 23.65 -21.84
CA ILE A 137 1.58 23.54 -20.38
C ILE A 137 0.14 23.92 -20.08
N VAL A 138 -0.66 22.95 -19.69
CA VAL A 138 -2.07 23.10 -19.34
C VAL A 138 -2.13 23.64 -17.91
N PRO A 139 -2.79 24.77 -17.64
CA PRO A 139 -3.02 25.21 -16.26
C PRO A 139 -4.13 24.38 -15.62
N ARG A 140 -4.37 24.57 -14.33
CA ARG A 140 -5.59 24.06 -13.69
C ARG A 140 -6.83 24.53 -14.45
N LEU A 141 -7.74 23.60 -14.74
CA LEU A 141 -9.00 23.85 -15.43
C LEU A 141 -10.19 23.51 -14.55
N ASP A 142 -11.21 24.38 -14.59
CA ASP A 142 -12.51 24.10 -14.03
C ASP A 142 -13.32 23.19 -14.97
N HIS A 143 -14.35 22.55 -14.44
CA HIS A 143 -15.22 21.69 -15.25
C HIS A 143 -15.78 22.40 -16.46
N ASP A 144 -15.84 21.69 -17.59
CA ASP A 144 -16.34 22.18 -18.87
C ASP A 144 -15.64 23.43 -19.37
N THR A 145 -14.43 23.72 -18.90
CA THR A 145 -13.56 24.74 -19.46
C THR A 145 -12.43 24.08 -20.22
N SER A 146 -11.92 24.79 -21.20
CA SER A 146 -10.79 24.36 -22.00
C SER A 146 -9.63 25.34 -21.89
N TYR A 147 -8.41 24.81 -22.05
CA TYR A 147 -7.24 25.62 -22.36
C TYR A 147 -6.95 25.49 -23.84
N GLY A 148 -7.24 26.56 -24.58
CA GLY A 148 -7.19 26.52 -26.02
C GLY A 148 -6.45 27.73 -26.64
N ARG A 149 -6.03 27.55 -27.86
CA ARG A 149 -5.45 28.63 -28.66
C ARG A 149 -6.55 29.64 -28.98
N ILE A 150 -6.35 30.93 -28.65
CA ILE A 150 -7.36 32.00 -28.89
C ILE A 150 -7.77 32.05 -30.35
N GLN A 151 -6.87 31.72 -31.26
CA GLN A 151 -7.09 31.57 -32.69
C GLN A 151 -6.55 30.19 -33.08
N ASP A 152 -7.34 29.41 -33.83
CA ASP A 152 -6.94 28.07 -34.26
C ASP A 152 -5.54 28.09 -34.86
N GLY A 153 -4.66 27.25 -34.35
CA GLY A 153 -3.25 27.17 -34.74
C GLY A 153 -2.38 28.38 -34.36
N GLY A 154 -2.91 29.40 -33.64
CA GLY A 154 -2.16 30.56 -33.19
C GLY A 154 -1.31 30.30 -31.94
N ASP A 155 -0.40 31.22 -31.60
CA ASP A 155 0.57 31.05 -30.49
C ASP A 155 0.02 31.43 -29.10
N ARG A 156 -1.16 32.07 -29.04
CA ARG A 156 -1.72 32.60 -27.78
C ARG A 156 -2.77 31.66 -27.22
N TRP A 157 -2.58 31.29 -25.99
CA TRP A 157 -3.47 30.41 -25.23
C TRP A 157 -4.28 31.18 -24.19
N ALA A 158 -5.48 30.70 -23.89
CA ALA A 158 -6.31 31.20 -22.79
C ALA A 158 -7.23 30.09 -22.27
N VAL A 159 -7.69 30.23 -21.01
CA VAL A 159 -8.83 29.48 -20.50
C VAL A 159 -10.10 30.05 -21.16
N MET A 160 -10.97 29.16 -21.67
CA MET A 160 -12.14 29.52 -22.45
C MET A 160 -13.28 28.53 -22.28
N SER A 161 -14.48 28.93 -22.72
CA SER A 161 -15.57 27.95 -22.85
C SER A 161 -15.20 26.92 -23.92
N THR A 162 -15.55 25.66 -23.66
CA THR A 162 -15.24 24.53 -24.54
C THR A 162 -15.89 24.70 -25.92
N THR A 163 -15.11 24.45 -26.98
CA THR A 163 -15.55 24.61 -28.39
C THR A 163 -15.41 23.34 -29.22
N LEU A 164 -15.29 22.19 -28.63
CA LEU A 164 -14.98 20.89 -29.23
C LEU A 164 -15.46 20.69 -30.66
N ASN A 165 -14.53 20.38 -31.56
CA ASN A 165 -14.72 20.20 -32.98
C ASN A 165 -15.27 21.44 -33.74
N SER A 166 -15.00 22.63 -33.17
CA SER A 166 -15.37 23.94 -33.72
C SER A 166 -14.23 24.93 -33.55
N SER A 167 -14.29 26.09 -34.24
CA SER A 167 -13.23 27.11 -34.10
C SER A 167 -13.22 27.75 -32.72
N ASN A 168 -12.05 27.82 -32.08
CA ASN A 168 -11.84 28.53 -30.82
C ASN A 168 -12.15 30.02 -30.86
N GLN A 169 -12.26 30.62 -32.05
CA GLN A 169 -12.63 32.02 -32.20
C GLN A 169 -14.06 32.30 -31.73
N GLU A 170 -14.90 31.28 -31.60
CA GLU A 170 -16.25 31.37 -31.08
C GLU A 170 -16.32 31.24 -29.56
N ALA A 171 -15.19 30.89 -28.92
CA ALA A 171 -15.12 30.67 -27.45
C ALA A 171 -15.24 31.99 -26.69
N CYS A 172 -15.89 31.90 -25.51
CA CYS A 172 -15.81 32.97 -24.52
C CYS A 172 -14.52 32.80 -23.71
N LEU A 173 -13.66 33.82 -23.67
CA LEU A 173 -12.50 33.82 -22.78
C LEU A 173 -12.98 33.93 -21.34
N LEU A 174 -12.53 33.04 -20.51
CA LEU A 174 -12.93 32.94 -19.11
C LEU A 174 -11.82 33.45 -18.18
N PRO A 175 -12.15 34.15 -17.08
CA PRO A 175 -11.17 34.47 -16.08
C PRO A 175 -10.73 33.16 -15.37
N ALA A 176 -9.48 33.06 -14.99
CA ALA A 176 -8.97 31.95 -14.21
C ALA A 176 -9.44 32.06 -12.73
N VAL A 177 -10.75 31.88 -12.50
CA VAL A 177 -11.37 31.91 -11.15
C VAL A 177 -12.19 30.63 -11.00
N SER A 178 -11.82 29.78 -10.04
CA SER A 178 -12.62 28.59 -9.71
C SER A 178 -13.93 28.99 -9.07
N LEU A 179 -15.00 28.26 -9.38
CA LEU A 179 -16.28 28.40 -8.71
C LEU A 179 -16.17 27.87 -7.28
N ALA A 180 -16.71 28.61 -6.31
CA ALA A 180 -16.67 28.16 -4.92
C ALA A 180 -17.52 26.89 -4.72
N SER A 181 -16.96 25.91 -4.04
CA SER A 181 -17.62 24.64 -3.73
C SER A 181 -18.82 24.85 -2.78
N PRO A 182 -19.80 23.93 -2.78
CA PRO A 182 -20.94 23.99 -1.86
C PRO A 182 -20.49 23.83 -0.41
N VAL A 183 -21.14 24.54 0.48
CA VAL A 183 -20.93 24.47 1.93
C VAL A 183 -22.00 23.55 2.53
N PHE A 184 -21.57 22.55 3.26
CA PHE A 184 -22.41 21.66 4.04
C PHE A 184 -22.63 22.27 5.44
N ALA A 185 -23.89 22.42 5.86
CA ALA A 185 -24.19 22.99 7.19
C ALA A 185 -23.84 22.05 8.35
N THR A 186 -23.67 20.76 8.05
CA THR A 186 -23.32 19.71 9.00
C THR A 186 -22.19 18.91 8.41
N ASP A 187 -21.09 18.78 9.12
CA ASP A 187 -19.94 18.00 8.70
C ASP A 187 -20.26 16.50 8.70
N GLY A 188 -19.47 15.72 7.92
CA GLY A 188 -19.51 14.26 7.97
C GLY A 188 -19.17 13.76 9.38
N GLY A 189 -19.76 12.63 9.79
CA GLY A 189 -19.55 12.12 11.14
C GLY A 189 -20.61 11.14 11.60
N PHE A 190 -20.61 10.88 12.89
CA PHE A 190 -21.54 9.97 13.58
C PHE A 190 -22.66 10.76 14.28
N TYR A 191 -23.90 10.32 14.07
CA TYR A 191 -25.09 10.98 14.57
C TYR A 191 -26.05 9.95 15.16
N GLU A 192 -26.56 10.22 16.36
CA GLU A 192 -27.53 9.34 17.03
C GLU A 192 -28.88 9.34 16.30
N GLU A 193 -29.32 10.51 15.83
CA GLU A 193 -30.64 10.70 15.23
C GLU A 193 -30.57 11.21 13.80
N ALA A 194 -31.60 10.91 13.04
CA ALA A 194 -31.78 11.41 11.68
C ALA A 194 -32.01 12.95 11.67
N PHE A 195 -31.37 13.63 10.70
CA PHE A 195 -31.44 15.08 10.55
C PHE A 195 -31.63 15.54 9.11
N ASP A 196 -31.93 16.82 8.92
CA ASP A 196 -32.05 17.44 7.61
C ASP A 196 -30.76 18.19 7.27
N LEU A 197 -30.02 17.72 6.24
CA LEU A 197 -28.80 18.33 5.79
C LEU A 197 -29.07 19.51 4.86
N HIS A 198 -28.53 20.66 5.21
CA HIS A 198 -28.61 21.86 4.39
C HIS A 198 -27.31 22.08 3.63
N LEU A 199 -27.43 22.39 2.33
CA LEU A 199 -26.33 22.78 1.45
C LEU A 199 -26.50 24.23 1.03
N TYR A 200 -25.39 24.97 0.94
CA TYR A 200 -25.38 26.38 0.55
C TYR A 200 -24.37 26.60 -0.58
N SER A 201 -24.78 27.33 -1.60
CA SER A 201 -23.86 27.88 -2.60
C SER A 201 -23.37 29.24 -2.13
N PRO A 202 -22.04 29.47 -2.02
CA PRO A 202 -21.48 30.76 -1.59
C PRO A 202 -21.87 31.96 -2.48
N SER A 203 -22.06 31.71 -3.78
CA SER A 203 -22.35 32.73 -4.77
C SER A 203 -23.74 32.59 -5.43
N GLY A 204 -24.56 31.65 -4.95
CA GLY A 204 -25.95 31.45 -5.35
C GLY A 204 -26.15 30.58 -6.58
N GLU A 205 -25.17 29.79 -6.96
CA GLU A 205 -25.25 28.82 -8.04
C GLU A 205 -26.16 27.63 -7.67
N LYS A 206 -26.58 26.85 -8.67
CA LYS A 206 -27.27 25.59 -8.43
C LYS A 206 -26.30 24.56 -7.86
N ILE A 207 -26.75 23.82 -6.88
CA ILE A 207 -26.00 22.68 -6.33
C ILE A 207 -26.61 21.42 -6.94
N TYR A 208 -25.75 20.58 -7.54
CA TYR A 208 -26.05 19.23 -7.96
C TYR A 208 -25.46 18.26 -6.93
N TYR A 209 -26.14 17.13 -6.67
CA TYR A 209 -25.67 16.15 -5.69
C TYR A 209 -26.00 14.73 -6.08
N THR A 210 -25.26 13.79 -5.51
CA THR A 210 -25.47 12.33 -5.61
C THR A 210 -25.43 11.68 -4.23
N LEU A 211 -26.01 10.47 -4.11
CA LEU A 211 -26.06 9.69 -2.87
C LEU A 211 -25.54 8.26 -3.07
N ASP A 212 -24.87 8.00 -4.17
CA ASP A 212 -24.43 6.68 -4.57
C ASP A 212 -22.92 6.60 -4.90
N GLY A 213 -22.17 7.64 -4.56
CA GLY A 213 -20.74 7.71 -4.81
C GLY A 213 -20.36 8.23 -6.20
N SER A 214 -21.32 8.39 -7.13
CA SER A 214 -21.03 8.98 -8.45
C SER A 214 -20.66 10.46 -8.33
N GLU A 215 -19.87 10.96 -9.30
CA GLU A 215 -19.63 12.39 -9.43
C GLU A 215 -20.95 13.10 -9.79
N PRO A 216 -21.23 14.25 -9.15
CA PRO A 216 -22.35 15.08 -9.57
C PRO A 216 -22.16 15.59 -11.00
N ASP A 217 -23.17 15.39 -11.86
CA ASP A 217 -23.18 15.80 -13.25
C ASP A 217 -24.43 16.59 -13.62
N ALA A 218 -24.55 17.04 -14.88
CA ALA A 218 -25.71 17.79 -15.37
C ALA A 218 -27.03 16.99 -15.34
N ALA A 219 -26.98 15.67 -15.21
CA ALA A 219 -28.14 14.79 -15.06
C ALA A 219 -28.49 14.51 -13.60
N SER A 220 -27.60 14.85 -12.68
CA SER A 220 -27.76 14.64 -11.24
C SER A 220 -28.90 15.48 -10.66
N PRO A 221 -29.49 15.07 -9.52
CA PRO A 221 -30.49 15.85 -8.81
C PRO A 221 -29.98 17.23 -8.43
N VAL A 222 -30.83 18.25 -8.62
CA VAL A 222 -30.56 19.63 -8.17
C VAL A 222 -31.07 19.80 -6.75
N TYR A 223 -30.21 20.25 -5.83
CA TYR A 223 -30.59 20.56 -4.47
C TYR A 223 -31.62 21.69 -4.42
N ARG A 224 -32.77 21.42 -3.83
CA ARG A 224 -33.88 22.38 -3.69
C ARG A 224 -34.47 22.43 -2.28
N GLU A 225 -34.33 21.35 -1.54
CA GLU A 225 -34.80 21.16 -0.18
C GLU A 225 -33.76 20.34 0.60
N PRO A 226 -33.76 20.43 1.93
CA PRO A 226 -32.79 19.68 2.75
C PRO A 226 -32.81 18.18 2.45
N ILE A 227 -31.63 17.59 2.41
CA ILE A 227 -31.46 16.14 2.21
C ILE A 227 -31.69 15.45 3.55
N ARG A 228 -32.67 14.56 3.63
CA ARG A 228 -32.91 13.79 4.84
C ARG A 228 -31.84 12.73 5.04
N ILE A 229 -31.02 12.88 6.08
CA ILE A 229 -29.99 11.92 6.49
C ILE A 229 -30.58 11.01 7.55
N THR A 230 -30.62 9.69 7.27
CA THR A 230 -31.24 8.68 8.13
C THR A 230 -30.40 7.41 8.18
N GLU A 231 -30.68 6.56 9.15
CA GLU A 231 -30.21 5.17 9.15
C GLU A 231 -30.79 4.43 7.91
N ARG A 232 -29.91 3.71 7.17
CA ARG A 232 -30.28 3.10 5.87
C ARG A 232 -29.99 1.60 5.79
N THR A 233 -29.62 0.95 6.87
CA THR A 233 -29.26 -0.49 6.88
C THR A 233 -30.38 -1.38 6.30
N ALA A 234 -31.65 -1.00 6.52
CA ALA A 234 -32.78 -1.78 5.99
C ALA A 234 -32.98 -1.69 4.47
N GLU A 235 -32.29 -0.78 3.78
CA GLU A 235 -32.37 -0.68 2.33
C GLU A 235 -31.67 -1.86 1.66
N GLU A 236 -32.08 -2.20 0.42
CA GLU A 236 -31.44 -3.25 -0.37
C GLU A 236 -29.96 -2.94 -0.64
N ASN A 237 -29.15 -3.99 -0.69
CA ASN A 237 -27.75 -3.88 -1.05
C ASN A 237 -27.62 -3.57 -2.54
N ARG A 238 -26.81 -2.57 -2.87
CA ARG A 238 -26.61 -2.11 -4.25
C ARG A 238 -25.33 -2.68 -4.87
N TYR A 239 -24.26 -2.66 -4.09
CA TYR A 239 -22.91 -3.01 -4.59
C TYR A 239 -22.46 -4.39 -4.13
N ILE A 240 -22.65 -4.73 -2.85
CA ILE A 240 -22.13 -5.99 -2.31
C ILE A 240 -22.85 -7.24 -2.88
N ASN A 241 -24.07 -7.10 -3.38
CA ASN A 241 -24.82 -8.19 -4.02
C ASN A 241 -24.58 -8.31 -5.54
N ARG A 242 -23.62 -7.59 -6.11
CA ARG A 242 -23.27 -7.74 -7.52
C ARG A 242 -22.71 -9.14 -7.78
N ASP A 243 -23.06 -9.70 -8.92
CA ASP A 243 -22.65 -11.04 -9.41
C ASP A 243 -21.28 -11.04 -10.10
N ASP A 244 -20.72 -9.85 -10.39
CA ASP A 244 -19.46 -9.68 -11.10
C ASP A 244 -18.26 -9.36 -10.15
N LEU A 245 -18.44 -9.46 -8.83
CA LEU A 245 -17.37 -9.14 -7.86
C LEU A 245 -16.25 -10.20 -7.82
N ALA A 246 -16.55 -11.46 -8.16
CA ALA A 246 -15.57 -12.53 -8.15
C ALA A 246 -15.81 -13.52 -9.29
N PRO A 247 -14.75 -14.07 -9.91
CA PRO A 247 -14.87 -14.99 -11.03
C PRO A 247 -15.60 -16.31 -10.72
N ASN A 248 -15.44 -16.82 -9.51
CA ASN A 248 -15.82 -18.19 -9.13
C ASN A 248 -16.71 -18.29 -7.90
N GLN A 249 -17.28 -17.21 -7.42
CA GLN A 249 -18.05 -17.22 -6.18
C GLN A 249 -19.49 -16.77 -6.44
N ASP A 250 -20.42 -17.71 -6.29
CA ASP A 250 -21.87 -17.48 -6.36
C ASP A 250 -22.45 -17.01 -5.01
N TYR A 251 -21.61 -16.54 -4.09
CA TYR A 251 -22.04 -16.09 -2.78
C TYR A 251 -22.47 -14.63 -2.80
N GLU A 252 -23.60 -14.33 -2.21
CA GLU A 252 -24.08 -13.00 -1.88
C GLU A 252 -24.75 -12.99 -0.50
N PRO A 253 -24.62 -11.92 0.30
CA PRO A 253 -25.25 -11.84 1.59
C PRO A 253 -26.77 -11.82 1.45
N ALA A 254 -27.47 -12.72 2.19
CA ALA A 254 -28.92 -12.81 2.21
C ALA A 254 -29.60 -11.75 3.10
N PHE A 255 -28.86 -10.74 3.53
CA PHE A 255 -29.34 -9.70 4.44
C PHE A 255 -28.78 -8.32 4.00
N PRO A 256 -29.49 -7.21 4.34
CA PRO A 256 -28.96 -5.89 4.12
C PRO A 256 -27.72 -5.66 5.00
N VAL A 257 -26.62 -5.18 4.40
CA VAL A 257 -25.42 -4.75 5.14
C VAL A 257 -25.60 -3.35 5.73
N ASP A 258 -24.80 -2.99 6.72
CA ASP A 258 -24.83 -1.63 7.28
C ASP A 258 -24.49 -0.58 6.24
N LYS A 259 -25.12 0.58 6.39
CA LYS A 259 -24.98 1.68 5.43
C LYS A 259 -24.72 3.01 6.12
N ALA A 260 -23.78 3.77 5.56
CA ALA A 260 -23.62 5.20 5.77
C ALA A 260 -24.31 5.97 4.63
N VAL A 261 -24.57 7.23 4.83
CA VAL A 261 -25.05 8.14 3.78
C VAL A 261 -23.85 8.91 3.24
N VAL A 262 -23.49 8.68 2.00
CA VAL A 262 -22.50 9.48 1.28
C VAL A 262 -23.22 10.54 0.47
N VAL A 263 -22.87 11.82 0.67
CA VAL A 263 -23.37 12.93 -0.12
C VAL A 263 -22.19 13.56 -0.84
N ARG A 264 -22.26 13.57 -2.18
CA ARG A 264 -21.31 14.27 -3.04
C ARG A 264 -22.03 15.44 -3.69
N ALA A 265 -21.49 16.64 -3.65
CA ALA A 265 -22.15 17.82 -4.18
C ALA A 265 -21.17 18.79 -4.84
N ALA A 266 -21.62 19.47 -5.91
CA ALA A 266 -20.88 20.49 -6.62
C ALA A 266 -21.80 21.66 -6.99
N CYS A 267 -21.26 22.89 -7.01
CA CYS A 267 -21.93 24.07 -7.50
C CYS A 267 -21.76 24.19 -9.03
N TYR A 268 -22.82 24.58 -9.74
CA TYR A 268 -22.80 24.79 -11.18
C TYR A 268 -23.40 26.13 -11.57
N ASN A 269 -22.67 26.89 -12.35
CA ASN A 269 -23.10 28.17 -12.92
C ASN A 269 -23.43 28.00 -14.40
N PRO A 270 -24.73 27.99 -14.80
CA PRO A 270 -25.12 27.78 -16.17
C PRO A 270 -24.78 28.98 -17.11
N ALA A 271 -24.48 30.16 -16.53
CA ALA A 271 -24.12 31.33 -17.36
C ALA A 271 -22.65 31.28 -17.82
N THR A 272 -21.78 30.66 -17.03
CA THR A 272 -20.35 30.53 -17.34
C THR A 272 -19.98 29.08 -17.70
N ASN A 273 -20.89 28.14 -17.58
CA ASN A 273 -20.72 26.71 -17.75
C ASN A 273 -19.61 26.13 -16.83
N GLN A 274 -19.44 26.73 -15.65
CA GLN A 274 -18.44 26.30 -14.66
C GLN A 274 -19.08 25.44 -13.60
N ILE A 275 -18.35 24.42 -13.15
CA ILE A 275 -18.68 23.62 -11.98
C ILE A 275 -17.53 23.72 -10.96
N SER A 276 -17.88 23.68 -9.68
CA SER A 276 -16.92 23.69 -8.58
C SER A 276 -16.29 22.32 -8.38
N GLU A 277 -15.29 22.26 -7.49
CA GLU A 277 -14.85 21.02 -6.92
C GLU A 277 -15.99 20.32 -6.18
N THR A 278 -16.01 18.97 -6.27
CA THR A 278 -16.97 18.15 -5.55
C THR A 278 -16.56 18.05 -4.08
N VAL A 279 -17.49 18.36 -3.20
CA VAL A 279 -17.35 18.12 -1.76
C VAL A 279 -18.06 16.82 -1.41
N THR A 280 -17.36 15.93 -0.74
CA THR A 280 -17.89 14.64 -0.27
C THR A 280 -17.97 14.64 1.26
N GLN A 281 -19.12 14.21 1.78
CA GLN A 281 -19.33 14.02 3.22
C GLN A 281 -19.99 12.65 3.47
N THR A 282 -19.57 11.97 4.52
CA THR A 282 -20.13 10.67 4.91
C THR A 282 -20.77 10.78 6.31
N TYR A 283 -21.99 10.29 6.43
CA TYR A 283 -22.79 10.35 7.66
C TYR A 283 -23.18 8.95 8.13
N PHE A 284 -22.86 8.64 9.37
CA PHE A 284 -23.23 7.40 10.05
C PHE A 284 -24.34 7.71 11.06
N VAL A 285 -25.55 7.20 10.86
CA VAL A 285 -26.70 7.48 11.72
C VAL A 285 -27.07 6.24 12.50
N GLY A 286 -27.23 6.37 13.84
CA GLY A 286 -27.64 5.28 14.72
C GLY A 286 -26.56 4.24 14.99
N TYR A 287 -25.27 4.56 14.78
CA TYR A 287 -24.14 3.65 15.01
C TYR A 287 -23.78 3.52 16.49
N ASP A 288 -24.27 4.39 17.36
CA ASP A 288 -24.25 4.27 18.82
C ASP A 288 -24.93 2.98 19.33
N ALA A 289 -25.87 2.44 18.54
CA ALA A 289 -26.53 1.16 18.81
C ALA A 289 -25.82 -0.07 18.21
N LYS A 290 -24.63 0.11 17.62
CA LYS A 290 -23.86 -0.92 16.91
C LYS A 290 -22.48 -1.10 17.55
N PRO A 291 -22.39 -1.81 18.70
CA PRO A 291 -21.15 -1.92 19.48
C PRO A 291 -20.03 -2.65 18.74
N GLU A 292 -20.31 -3.33 17.64
CA GLU A 292 -19.29 -3.93 16.77
C GLU A 292 -18.38 -2.93 16.09
N TYR A 293 -18.69 -1.64 16.13
CA TYR A 293 -17.84 -0.55 15.61
C TYR A 293 -17.10 0.21 16.71
N ASP A 294 -17.39 -0.08 18.00
CA ASP A 294 -16.70 0.57 19.12
C ASP A 294 -15.19 0.27 19.07
N ASP A 295 -14.39 1.28 19.38
CA ASP A 295 -12.92 1.19 19.37
C ASP A 295 -12.30 0.70 18.03
N LEU A 296 -13.02 0.90 16.92
CA LEU A 296 -12.57 0.53 15.59
C LEU A 296 -12.47 1.75 14.66
N ALA A 297 -11.34 1.93 14.01
CA ALA A 297 -11.19 2.94 12.98
C ALA A 297 -12.11 2.64 11.79
N ILE A 298 -12.64 3.69 11.15
CA ILE A 298 -13.54 3.56 10.01
C ILE A 298 -13.01 4.36 8.82
N LEU A 299 -13.04 3.74 7.67
CA LEU A 299 -12.70 4.32 6.38
C LEU A 299 -13.93 4.37 5.49
N SER A 300 -14.29 5.55 4.99
CA SER A 300 -15.30 5.70 3.93
C SER A 300 -14.59 6.02 2.63
N LEU A 301 -14.74 5.15 1.63
CA LEU A 301 -14.17 5.28 0.31
C LEU A 301 -15.30 5.50 -0.69
N SER A 302 -15.38 6.71 -1.25
CA SER A 302 -16.36 7.05 -2.28
C SER A 302 -15.68 7.10 -3.63
N VAL A 303 -16.07 6.20 -4.51
CA VAL A 303 -15.52 6.03 -5.86
C VAL A 303 -16.67 6.04 -6.84
N ASP A 304 -16.52 6.72 -7.97
CA ASP A 304 -17.53 6.65 -9.02
C ASP A 304 -17.82 5.16 -9.37
N PRO A 305 -19.10 4.73 -9.35
CA PRO A 305 -19.45 3.33 -9.63
C PRO A 305 -18.98 2.82 -11.01
N GLU A 306 -18.88 3.68 -12.01
CA GLU A 306 -18.33 3.29 -13.31
C GLU A 306 -16.84 2.99 -13.20
N SER A 307 -16.09 3.77 -12.41
CA SER A 307 -14.67 3.53 -12.12
C SER A 307 -14.42 2.19 -11.42
N LEU A 308 -15.39 1.68 -10.68
CA LEU A 308 -15.32 0.36 -10.03
C LEU A 308 -15.80 -0.78 -10.92
N PHE A 309 -16.93 -0.62 -11.62
CA PHE A 309 -17.72 -1.73 -12.14
C PHE A 309 -18.01 -1.66 -13.65
N ASP A 310 -17.55 -0.62 -14.37
CA ASP A 310 -17.68 -0.61 -15.84
C ASP A 310 -17.01 -1.83 -16.46
N ALA A 311 -17.62 -2.36 -17.50
CA ALA A 311 -17.17 -3.60 -18.13
C ALA A 311 -15.75 -3.52 -18.72
N HIS A 312 -15.27 -2.34 -19.11
CA HIS A 312 -13.97 -2.16 -19.76
C HIS A 312 -12.96 -1.43 -18.88
N THR A 313 -13.40 -0.47 -18.11
CA THR A 313 -12.55 0.46 -17.35
C THR A 313 -12.70 0.32 -15.84
N GLY A 314 -13.71 -0.40 -15.34
CA GLY A 314 -13.90 -0.65 -13.93
C GLY A 314 -12.76 -1.50 -13.36
N ILE A 315 -12.28 -1.12 -12.17
CA ILE A 315 -11.12 -1.79 -11.55
C ILE A 315 -11.50 -2.95 -10.63
N TYR A 316 -12.77 -3.07 -10.22
CA TYR A 316 -13.21 -4.04 -9.21
C TYR A 316 -13.93 -5.23 -9.81
N GLY A 317 -14.82 -5.00 -10.77
CA GLY A 317 -15.63 -6.04 -11.41
C GLY A 317 -14.82 -6.98 -12.30
N ASN A 318 -15.44 -8.10 -12.67
CA ASN A 318 -14.85 -9.05 -13.60
C ASN A 318 -14.64 -8.49 -15.01
N GLY A 319 -15.54 -7.62 -15.47
CA GLY A 319 -15.44 -6.92 -16.75
C GLY A 319 -15.72 -7.78 -17.99
N ALA A 320 -15.65 -7.12 -19.16
CA ALA A 320 -15.91 -7.75 -20.46
C ALA A 320 -14.88 -8.83 -20.83
N ALA A 321 -13.65 -8.69 -20.40
CA ALA A 321 -12.59 -9.67 -20.64
C ALA A 321 -12.93 -11.04 -20.03
N PHE A 322 -13.53 -11.07 -18.85
CA PHE A 322 -13.95 -12.30 -18.19
C PHE A 322 -15.16 -12.95 -18.91
N ALA A 323 -16.14 -12.15 -19.32
CA ALA A 323 -17.27 -12.65 -20.09
C ALA A 323 -16.82 -13.27 -21.43
N ALA A 324 -15.89 -12.64 -22.13
CA ALA A 324 -15.29 -13.18 -23.36
C ALA A 324 -14.53 -14.49 -23.09
N TYR A 325 -13.78 -14.56 -22.02
CA TYR A 325 -13.04 -15.75 -21.61
C TYR A 325 -13.94 -16.94 -21.31
N LEU A 326 -15.02 -16.75 -20.55
CA LEU A 326 -16.02 -17.79 -20.29
C LEU A 326 -16.66 -18.33 -21.59
N SER A 327 -16.93 -17.45 -22.56
CA SER A 327 -17.50 -17.82 -23.85
C SER A 327 -16.59 -18.72 -24.70
N GLN A 328 -15.28 -18.72 -24.40
CA GLN A 328 -14.26 -19.53 -25.11
C GLN A 328 -13.94 -20.88 -24.44
N GLY A 329 -14.66 -21.26 -23.39
CA GLY A 329 -14.52 -22.58 -22.76
C GLY A 329 -13.98 -22.60 -21.32
N GLY A 330 -13.79 -21.46 -20.68
CA GLY A 330 -13.60 -21.36 -19.23
C GLY A 330 -12.19 -21.62 -18.70
N MET A 331 -12.07 -21.58 -17.39
CA MET A 331 -10.81 -21.54 -16.66
C MET A 331 -10.05 -22.85 -16.57
N GLN A 332 -8.73 -22.77 -16.66
CA GLN A 332 -7.82 -23.79 -16.14
C GLN A 332 -7.11 -23.20 -14.92
N ASP A 333 -7.33 -23.83 -13.77
CA ASP A 333 -6.73 -23.38 -12.51
C ASP A 333 -5.20 -23.28 -12.60
N GLY A 334 -4.65 -22.17 -12.09
CA GLY A 334 -3.22 -21.99 -11.85
C GLY A 334 -2.35 -21.69 -13.08
N GLN A 335 -2.94 -21.56 -14.28
CA GLN A 335 -2.16 -21.17 -15.47
C GLN A 335 -2.12 -19.65 -15.65
N ILE A 336 -0.93 -19.13 -15.99
CA ILE A 336 -0.79 -17.77 -16.50
C ILE A 336 -1.54 -17.69 -17.84
N LEU A 337 -2.57 -16.86 -17.92
CA LEU A 337 -3.38 -16.70 -19.13
C LEU A 337 -2.64 -15.91 -20.19
N ASP A 338 -2.06 -14.79 -19.78
CA ASP A 338 -1.26 -13.92 -20.62
C ASP A 338 -0.39 -13.00 -19.74
N SER A 339 0.36 -12.14 -20.39
CA SER A 339 1.07 -11.04 -19.76
C SER A 339 0.79 -9.75 -20.52
N TYR A 340 0.85 -8.63 -19.84
CA TYR A 340 0.82 -7.32 -20.46
C TYR A 340 1.90 -6.43 -19.83
N THR A 341 2.36 -5.46 -20.59
CA THR A 341 3.29 -4.44 -20.11
C THR A 341 2.49 -3.19 -19.76
N ASP A 342 2.71 -2.66 -18.56
CA ASP A 342 2.04 -1.42 -18.15
C ASP A 342 2.71 -0.18 -18.76
N ALA A 343 2.13 1.00 -18.53
CA ALA A 343 2.65 2.28 -19.01
C ALA A 343 4.05 2.64 -18.46
N GLY A 344 4.46 2.04 -17.33
CA GLY A 344 5.81 2.17 -16.76
C GLY A 344 6.80 1.15 -17.31
N GLY A 345 6.41 0.29 -18.27
CA GLY A 345 7.25 -0.74 -18.83
C GLY A 345 7.35 -2.02 -18.00
N GLU A 346 6.59 -2.15 -16.90
CA GLU A 346 6.60 -3.33 -16.04
C GLU A 346 5.74 -4.46 -16.65
N ILE A 347 6.27 -5.69 -16.69
CA ILE A 347 5.54 -6.86 -17.18
C ILE A 347 4.72 -7.46 -16.05
N HIS A 348 3.40 -7.54 -16.26
CA HIS A 348 2.44 -8.15 -15.33
C HIS A 348 1.87 -9.43 -15.92
N TYR A 349 1.68 -10.44 -15.06
CA TYR A 349 1.08 -11.70 -15.43
C TYR A 349 -0.36 -11.77 -14.93
N ARG A 350 -1.28 -12.21 -15.80
CA ARG A 350 -2.68 -12.43 -15.45
C ARG A 350 -2.96 -13.91 -15.28
N TYR A 351 -3.48 -14.24 -14.12
CA TYR A 351 -3.94 -15.61 -13.81
C TYR A 351 -5.42 -15.79 -14.13
N MET A 352 -6.15 -14.70 -14.27
CA MET A 352 -7.56 -14.69 -14.66
C MET A 352 -7.84 -13.51 -15.59
N ALA A 353 -8.72 -13.71 -16.56
CA ALA A 353 -9.17 -12.68 -17.48
C ALA A 353 -10.24 -11.79 -16.81
N SER A 354 -9.87 -11.01 -15.79
CA SER A 354 -10.75 -10.09 -15.07
C SER A 354 -10.09 -8.72 -14.96
N ASN A 355 -10.89 -7.65 -15.01
CA ASN A 355 -10.39 -6.29 -14.86
C ASN A 355 -9.62 -6.10 -13.54
N ALA A 356 -10.06 -6.78 -12.46
CA ALA A 356 -9.39 -6.69 -11.16
C ALA A 356 -7.92 -7.17 -11.17
N PHE A 357 -7.47 -7.90 -12.19
CA PHE A 357 -6.08 -8.37 -12.33
C PHE A 357 -5.16 -7.38 -13.05
N TYR A 358 -5.67 -6.32 -13.64
CA TYR A 358 -4.83 -5.28 -14.20
C TYR A 358 -4.14 -4.48 -13.09
N LYS A 359 -2.91 -4.06 -13.37
CA LYS A 359 -2.03 -3.32 -12.47
C LYS A 359 -1.49 -2.10 -13.23
N GLY A 360 -0.71 -1.27 -12.57
CA GLY A 360 -0.14 -0.06 -13.17
C GLY A 360 -0.91 1.21 -12.79
N LYS A 361 -0.34 2.38 -13.14
CA LYS A 361 -0.95 3.68 -12.85
C LYS A 361 -2.24 3.90 -13.61
N GLU A 362 -2.34 3.36 -14.80
CA GLU A 362 -3.51 3.41 -15.69
C GLU A 362 -4.77 2.75 -15.09
N TRP A 363 -4.58 1.89 -14.08
CA TRP A 363 -5.66 1.25 -13.31
C TRP A 363 -5.88 1.90 -11.94
N GLU A 364 -5.39 3.12 -11.75
CA GLU A 364 -5.71 3.97 -10.60
C GLU A 364 -6.98 4.76 -10.89
N ARG A 365 -7.85 4.89 -9.90
CA ARG A 365 -9.09 5.66 -9.99
C ARG A 365 -9.12 6.68 -8.87
N GLU A 366 -9.69 7.84 -9.15
CA GLU A 366 -9.93 8.85 -8.13
C GLU A 366 -11.03 8.39 -7.16
N ALA A 367 -10.85 8.71 -5.90
CA ALA A 367 -11.76 8.41 -4.82
C ALA A 367 -11.75 9.55 -3.81
N SER A 368 -12.85 9.78 -3.12
CA SER A 368 -12.88 10.59 -1.91
C SER A 368 -12.74 9.66 -0.69
N LEU A 369 -11.75 9.94 0.14
CA LEU A 369 -11.40 9.17 1.32
C LEU A 369 -11.69 9.95 2.59
N SER A 370 -12.57 9.44 3.45
CA SER A 370 -12.78 9.98 4.81
C SER A 370 -12.27 8.96 5.82
N TYR A 371 -11.48 9.43 6.78
CA TYR A 371 -10.92 8.58 7.84
C TYR A 371 -11.40 9.05 9.22
N PHE A 372 -11.98 8.11 9.96
CA PHE A 372 -12.45 8.26 11.34
C PHE A 372 -11.58 7.38 12.24
N ASP A 373 -11.08 7.96 13.32
CA ASP A 373 -10.30 7.21 14.32
C ASP A 373 -11.20 6.28 15.17
N GLU A 374 -10.60 5.58 16.13
CA GLU A 374 -11.31 4.65 17.00
C GLU A 374 -12.33 5.34 17.92
N SER A 375 -12.26 6.66 18.10
CA SER A 375 -13.25 7.46 18.82
C SER A 375 -14.38 7.95 17.89
N HIS A 376 -14.36 7.55 16.63
CA HIS A 376 -15.23 8.01 15.55
C HIS A 376 -15.11 9.52 15.23
N THR A 377 -13.97 10.11 15.57
CA THR A 377 -13.66 11.49 15.18
C THR A 377 -13.18 11.51 13.73
N LEU A 378 -13.81 12.34 12.89
CA LEU A 378 -13.33 12.58 11.53
C LEU A 378 -11.98 13.29 11.57
N LEU A 379 -10.94 12.64 11.11
CA LEU A 379 -9.59 13.23 11.04
C LEU A 379 -9.37 13.99 9.75
N PHE A 380 -9.86 13.47 8.62
CA PHE A 380 -9.81 14.15 7.34
C PHE A 380 -10.81 13.57 6.33
N THR A 381 -11.13 14.38 5.31
CA THR A 381 -11.70 13.96 4.03
C THR A 381 -10.83 14.55 2.92
N GLN A 382 -10.38 13.73 1.99
CA GLN A 382 -9.44 14.11 0.93
C GLN A 382 -9.64 13.24 -0.30
N ASN A 383 -9.36 13.78 -1.49
CA ASN A 383 -9.27 12.97 -2.70
C ASN A 383 -7.97 12.18 -2.73
N ALA A 384 -8.03 10.96 -3.24
CA ALA A 384 -6.92 10.01 -3.29
C ALA A 384 -7.07 9.07 -4.48
N GLY A 385 -5.96 8.50 -4.94
CA GLY A 385 -5.98 7.41 -5.92
C GLY A 385 -6.26 6.07 -5.26
N VAL A 386 -7.08 5.23 -5.88
CA VAL A 386 -7.35 3.86 -5.43
C VAL A 386 -7.01 2.85 -6.52
N ARG A 387 -6.31 1.77 -6.15
CA ARG A 387 -6.06 0.59 -7.01
C ARG A 387 -6.35 -0.69 -6.25
N ILE A 388 -6.76 -1.73 -6.98
CA ILE A 388 -6.83 -3.08 -6.41
C ILE A 388 -5.41 -3.56 -6.10
N SER A 389 -5.23 -4.19 -4.93
CA SER A 389 -3.97 -4.75 -4.44
C SER A 389 -4.04 -6.27 -4.36
N GLY A 390 -2.90 -6.93 -4.29
CA GLY A 390 -2.78 -8.39 -4.19
C GLY A 390 -2.37 -9.05 -5.50
N ASN A 391 -2.29 -10.37 -5.47
CA ASN A 391 -2.04 -11.22 -6.63
C ASN A 391 -3.22 -12.18 -6.83
N SER A 392 -3.18 -13.42 -6.34
CA SER A 392 -4.30 -14.37 -6.40
C SER A 392 -5.56 -13.84 -5.69
N THR A 393 -5.41 -13.15 -4.58
CA THR A 393 -6.52 -12.55 -3.80
C THR A 393 -7.33 -11.49 -4.55
N ARG A 394 -6.91 -11.07 -5.74
CA ARG A 394 -7.71 -10.23 -6.66
C ARG A 394 -8.95 -10.95 -7.19
N SER A 395 -9.01 -12.28 -7.11
CA SER A 395 -10.19 -13.09 -7.45
C SER A 395 -11.25 -13.12 -6.34
N ALA A 396 -10.91 -12.73 -5.10
CA ALA A 396 -11.87 -12.71 -3.99
C ALA A 396 -12.96 -11.66 -4.20
N ARG A 397 -14.15 -11.87 -3.62
CA ARG A 397 -15.22 -10.85 -3.59
C ARG A 397 -14.76 -9.61 -2.83
N GLN A 398 -14.16 -9.77 -1.67
CA GLN A 398 -13.53 -8.72 -0.89
C GLN A 398 -12.07 -8.56 -1.31
N LYS A 399 -11.76 -7.52 -2.06
CA LYS A 399 -10.40 -7.24 -2.58
C LYS A 399 -9.63 -6.28 -1.69
N SER A 400 -8.33 -6.43 -1.65
CA SER A 400 -7.44 -5.45 -1.02
C SER A 400 -7.28 -4.20 -1.91
N PHE A 401 -7.03 -3.03 -1.28
CA PHE A 401 -6.80 -1.77 -1.97
C PHE A 401 -5.43 -1.18 -1.63
N HIS A 402 -4.86 -0.47 -2.59
CA HIS A 402 -3.85 0.56 -2.34
C HIS A 402 -4.51 1.93 -2.43
N LEU A 403 -4.20 2.80 -1.48
CA LEU A 403 -4.61 4.21 -1.44
C LEU A 403 -3.36 5.08 -1.63
N PHE A 404 -3.46 6.08 -2.49
CA PHE A 404 -2.35 6.97 -2.86
C PHE A 404 -2.77 8.42 -2.68
N ALA A 405 -2.05 9.16 -1.85
CA ALA A 405 -2.07 10.61 -1.92
C ALA A 405 -1.12 11.04 -3.04
N ARG A 406 -1.63 11.81 -3.98
CA ARG A 406 -0.84 12.40 -5.06
C ARG A 406 -1.22 13.85 -5.22
N ASP A 407 -0.30 14.65 -5.69
CA ASP A 407 -0.53 16.05 -6.04
C ASP A 407 -1.62 16.26 -7.10
N ILE A 408 -1.89 15.23 -7.93
CA ILE A 408 -3.00 15.24 -8.90
C ILE A 408 -4.39 15.11 -8.26
N TYR A 409 -4.49 14.58 -7.03
CA TYR A 409 -5.76 14.42 -6.30
C TYR A 409 -5.91 15.43 -5.16
N ASP A 410 -4.79 15.77 -4.53
CA ASP A 410 -4.70 16.73 -3.43
C ASP A 410 -3.30 17.36 -3.41
N GLU A 411 -3.24 18.69 -3.32
CA GLU A 411 -1.99 19.48 -3.42
C GLU A 411 -0.88 19.04 -2.45
N THR A 412 -1.21 18.33 -1.37
CA THR A 412 -0.23 17.92 -0.36
C THR A 412 0.55 16.68 -0.73
N GLY A 413 -0.02 15.78 -1.54
CA GLY A 413 0.56 14.46 -1.84
C GLY A 413 0.77 13.58 -0.61
N ILE A 414 0.09 13.87 0.50
CA ILE A 414 0.22 13.20 1.80
C ILE A 414 -1.17 12.95 2.38
N LEU A 415 -1.39 11.79 2.98
CA LEU A 415 -2.58 11.51 3.79
C LEU A 415 -2.40 12.17 5.17
N PRO A 416 -3.27 13.12 5.58
CA PRO A 416 -3.00 14.02 6.70
C PRO A 416 -3.42 13.44 8.06
N ALA A 417 -3.14 12.17 8.32
CA ALA A 417 -3.39 11.51 9.60
C ALA A 417 -2.25 10.59 10.02
N ALA A 418 -2.01 10.51 11.31
CA ALA A 418 -1.21 9.47 11.92
C ALA A 418 -2.05 8.19 12.01
N PHE A 419 -1.97 7.33 10.99
CA PHE A 419 -2.73 6.07 10.95
C PHE A 419 -2.27 5.04 11.98
N PHE A 420 -1.02 5.14 12.42
CA PHE A 420 -0.37 4.16 13.30
C PHE A 420 0.23 4.90 14.50
N ASP A 421 0.74 4.16 15.48
CA ASP A 421 1.36 4.70 16.69
C ASP A 421 2.77 5.25 16.39
N ASN A 422 2.86 6.11 15.37
CA ASN A 422 4.07 6.82 14.97
C ASN A 422 3.67 8.20 14.38
N ASP A 423 4.61 9.12 14.32
CA ASP A 423 4.40 10.48 13.80
C ASP A 423 4.63 10.57 12.27
N ILE A 424 4.59 9.44 11.55
CA ILE A 424 4.84 9.39 10.11
C ILE A 424 3.56 9.72 9.35
N LEU A 425 3.67 10.64 8.39
CA LEU A 425 2.64 10.92 7.40
C LEU A 425 2.97 10.18 6.10
N TYR A 426 1.97 9.51 5.54
CA TYR A 426 2.15 8.59 4.43
C TYR A 426 1.66 9.16 3.10
N SER A 427 2.41 8.97 2.03
CA SER A 427 1.95 9.19 0.65
C SER A 427 1.09 8.03 0.13
N SER A 428 1.16 6.88 0.76
CA SER A 428 0.34 5.72 0.40
C SER A 428 0.23 4.71 1.54
N VAL A 429 -0.96 4.08 1.65
CA VAL A 429 -1.26 3.00 2.58
C VAL A 429 -1.95 1.85 1.86
N LYS A 430 -2.09 0.71 2.53
CA LYS A 430 -2.75 -0.48 2.00
C LYS A 430 -3.90 -0.90 2.91
N LEU A 431 -5.06 -1.22 2.32
CA LEU A 431 -6.14 -1.94 2.97
C LEU A 431 -6.02 -3.42 2.59
N ARG A 432 -5.63 -4.28 3.53
CA ARG A 432 -5.46 -5.71 3.29
C ARG A 432 -6.67 -6.49 3.81
N ASN A 433 -7.26 -7.34 2.97
CA ASN A 433 -8.45 -8.14 3.28
C ASN A 433 -8.18 -9.39 4.13
N GLY A 434 -6.92 -9.66 4.51
CA GLY A 434 -6.48 -10.87 5.23
C GLY A 434 -5.58 -11.77 4.39
N GLY A 435 -5.50 -11.56 3.07
CA GLY A 435 -4.65 -12.35 2.17
C GLY A 435 -5.10 -13.80 2.07
N GLY A 436 -4.21 -14.77 2.23
CA GLY A 436 -4.51 -16.20 2.27
C GLY A 436 -5.35 -16.64 3.48
N ASN A 437 -5.39 -15.81 4.53
CA ASN A 437 -6.18 -16.04 5.75
C ASN A 437 -7.47 -15.18 5.79
N MET A 438 -8.00 -14.77 4.62
CA MET A 438 -9.16 -13.88 4.53
C MET A 438 -10.47 -14.53 4.99
N ASP A 439 -10.58 -15.84 4.97
CA ASP A 439 -11.68 -16.67 5.46
C ASP A 439 -11.40 -17.33 6.82
N GLY A 440 -10.31 -16.96 7.50
CA GLY A 440 -9.95 -17.33 8.86
C GLY A 440 -10.00 -16.12 9.80
N VAL A 441 -8.97 -15.97 10.66
CA VAL A 441 -8.89 -14.85 11.62
C VAL A 441 -8.58 -13.49 10.99
N LYS A 442 -8.25 -13.42 9.71
CA LYS A 442 -7.98 -12.23 8.88
C LYS A 442 -6.78 -11.36 9.31
N PHE A 443 -6.41 -11.36 10.57
CA PHE A 443 -5.33 -10.53 11.12
C PHE A 443 -3.98 -11.26 11.27
N LEU A 444 -3.88 -12.53 10.86
CA LEU A 444 -2.72 -13.39 11.14
C LEU A 444 -1.37 -12.74 10.79
N ASP A 445 -1.20 -12.27 9.56
CA ASP A 445 0.05 -11.63 9.13
C ASP A 445 0.38 -10.35 9.95
N ALA A 446 -0.62 -9.54 10.26
CA ALA A 446 -0.45 -8.34 11.08
C ALA A 446 -0.03 -8.67 12.53
N PHE A 447 -0.68 -9.66 13.11
CA PHE A 447 -0.40 -10.20 14.44
C PHE A 447 1.04 -10.75 14.54
N LEU A 448 1.46 -11.55 13.56
CA LEU A 448 2.81 -12.14 13.53
C LEU A 448 3.91 -11.09 13.32
N GLN A 449 3.68 -10.09 12.47
CA GLN A 449 4.63 -9.00 12.30
C GLN A 449 4.74 -8.13 13.57
N GLN A 450 3.63 -7.91 14.26
CA GLN A 450 3.65 -7.22 15.57
C GLN A 450 4.49 -7.99 16.60
N ALA A 451 4.34 -9.31 16.67
CA ALA A 451 5.12 -10.14 17.58
C ALA A 451 6.63 -10.03 17.33
N ALA A 452 7.02 -9.91 16.06
CA ALA A 452 8.41 -9.85 15.61
C ALA A 452 9.07 -8.45 15.72
N ARG A 453 8.34 -7.42 16.14
CA ARG A 453 8.92 -6.07 16.34
C ARG A 453 10.11 -6.13 17.29
N GLY A 454 11.13 -5.33 17.01
CA GLY A 454 12.36 -5.28 17.81
C GLY A 454 13.41 -6.31 17.41
N ARG A 455 13.11 -7.25 16.48
CA ARG A 455 14.12 -8.09 15.83
C ARG A 455 14.82 -7.32 14.71
N SER A 456 15.93 -7.88 14.21
CA SER A 456 16.70 -7.26 13.11
C SER A 456 16.04 -7.44 11.74
N VAL A 457 14.72 -7.34 11.69
CA VAL A 457 13.91 -7.39 10.48
C VAL A 457 12.96 -6.19 10.42
N THR A 458 12.70 -5.69 9.23
CA THR A 458 11.73 -4.63 9.04
C THR A 458 10.31 -5.20 9.07
N THR A 459 9.40 -4.56 9.81
CA THR A 459 7.98 -4.94 9.94
C THR A 459 7.08 -3.77 9.58
N GLN A 460 5.82 -4.05 9.22
CA GLN A 460 4.82 -3.03 8.92
C GLN A 460 3.96 -2.73 10.15
N ALA A 461 3.70 -1.45 10.38
CA ALA A 461 2.62 -1.06 11.28
C ALA A 461 1.25 -1.34 10.62
N HIS A 462 0.25 -1.55 11.47
CA HIS A 462 -1.08 -1.93 11.04
C HIS A 462 -2.15 -1.46 12.03
N ARG A 463 -3.39 -1.36 11.54
CA ARG A 463 -4.57 -1.05 12.34
C ARG A 463 -5.80 -1.74 11.73
N PRO A 464 -6.60 -2.50 12.50
CA PRO A 464 -7.89 -2.98 12.03
C PRO A 464 -8.82 -1.80 11.73
N CYS A 465 -9.54 -1.84 10.63
CA CYS A 465 -10.52 -0.82 10.28
C CYS A 465 -11.69 -1.41 9.50
N ALA A 466 -12.90 -0.86 9.70
CA ALA A 466 -14.04 -1.15 8.86
C ALA A 466 -14.02 -0.25 7.63
N LEU A 467 -14.25 -0.84 6.45
CA LEU A 467 -14.38 -0.11 5.20
C LEU A 467 -15.85 0.03 4.82
N PHE A 468 -16.24 1.24 4.42
CA PHE A 468 -17.49 1.52 3.72
C PHE A 468 -17.17 1.98 2.30
N LEU A 469 -17.65 1.24 1.30
CA LEU A 469 -17.48 1.57 -0.12
C LEU A 469 -18.80 2.16 -0.65
N ASN A 470 -18.77 3.41 -1.09
CA ASN A 470 -19.97 4.14 -1.53
C ASN A 470 -21.12 4.05 -0.54
N GLY A 471 -20.80 4.08 0.75
CA GLY A 471 -21.74 4.01 1.84
C GLY A 471 -22.19 2.60 2.27
N GLU A 472 -21.88 1.54 1.55
CA GLU A 472 -22.14 0.15 1.99
C GLU A 472 -20.97 -0.40 2.80
N TYR A 473 -21.26 -1.09 3.90
CA TYR A 473 -20.25 -1.85 4.64
C TYR A 473 -19.54 -2.84 3.71
N TRP A 474 -18.22 -2.72 3.62
CA TRP A 474 -17.38 -3.50 2.71
C TRP A 474 -16.41 -4.43 3.43
N GLY A 475 -16.61 -4.59 4.74
CA GLY A 475 -15.91 -5.56 5.57
C GLY A 475 -14.79 -5.01 6.42
N LEU A 476 -14.17 -5.91 7.18
CA LEU A 476 -13.00 -5.64 8.00
C LEU A 476 -11.72 -5.73 7.18
N TYR A 477 -10.86 -4.72 7.33
CA TYR A 477 -9.54 -4.64 6.70
C TYR A 477 -8.46 -4.41 7.73
N ASN A 478 -7.23 -4.78 7.39
CA ASN A 478 -6.04 -4.31 8.07
C ASN A 478 -5.47 -3.13 7.27
N LEU A 479 -5.64 -1.92 7.79
CA LEU A 479 -4.92 -0.75 7.28
C LEU A 479 -3.44 -0.94 7.61
N ARG A 480 -2.56 -0.78 6.62
CA ARG A 480 -1.14 -1.13 6.73
C ARG A 480 -0.24 -0.12 6.03
N GLU A 481 0.96 0.00 6.54
CA GLU A 481 2.06 0.62 5.80
C GLU A 481 2.32 -0.11 4.49
N ARG A 482 2.83 0.60 3.53
CA ARG A 482 3.23 0.05 2.24
C ARG A 482 4.76 0.07 2.12
N TYR A 483 5.39 -1.07 1.89
CA TYR A 483 6.81 -1.13 1.57
C TYR A 483 7.10 -0.46 0.23
N ASN A 484 7.74 0.69 0.29
CA ASN A 484 8.23 1.50 -0.81
C ASN A 484 9.44 2.33 -0.32
N ALA A 485 10.02 3.14 -1.18
CA ALA A 485 11.17 3.98 -0.82
C ALA A 485 10.80 5.02 0.26
N GLU A 486 9.63 5.62 0.16
CA GLU A 486 9.16 6.63 1.12
C GLU A 486 8.97 6.06 2.54
N TYR A 487 8.46 4.81 2.63
CA TYR A 487 8.38 4.09 3.90
C TYR A 487 9.76 3.93 4.55
N LEU A 488 10.74 3.43 3.80
CA LEU A 488 12.10 3.22 4.30
C LEU A 488 12.78 4.55 4.64
N ALA A 489 12.57 5.57 3.83
CA ALA A 489 13.09 6.91 4.07
C ALA A 489 12.58 7.48 5.40
N ALA A 490 11.28 7.33 5.68
CA ALA A 490 10.65 7.83 6.91
C ALA A 490 11.09 7.06 8.16
N HIS A 491 11.23 5.72 8.08
CA HIS A 491 11.58 4.88 9.23
C HIS A 491 13.08 4.89 9.57
N TYR A 492 13.95 5.14 8.59
CA TYR A 492 15.40 5.02 8.75
C TYR A 492 16.15 6.33 8.52
N ASP A 493 15.44 7.46 8.35
CA ASP A 493 16.01 8.80 8.09
C ASP A 493 16.90 8.80 6.83
N LEU A 494 16.36 8.27 5.73
CA LEU A 494 17.06 8.11 4.46
C LEU A 494 16.43 8.99 3.35
N LEU A 495 17.16 9.16 2.25
CA LEU A 495 16.63 9.76 1.03
C LEU A 495 15.97 8.67 0.16
N PRO A 496 14.73 8.85 -0.32
CA PRO A 496 14.03 7.83 -1.13
C PRO A 496 14.80 7.43 -2.39
N ASP A 497 15.48 8.38 -3.03
CA ASP A 497 16.25 8.17 -4.26
C ASP A 497 17.50 7.29 -4.06
N ASP A 498 17.99 7.20 -2.82
CA ASP A 498 19.19 6.40 -2.47
C ASP A 498 18.85 4.99 -1.98
N ILE A 499 17.56 4.60 -2.04
CA ILE A 499 17.07 3.30 -1.56
C ILE A 499 16.97 2.31 -2.71
N MET A 500 17.58 1.15 -2.53
CA MET A 500 17.39 -0.04 -3.34
C MET A 500 16.46 -1.01 -2.63
N LEU A 501 15.30 -1.30 -3.22
CA LEU A 501 14.27 -2.16 -2.65
C LEU A 501 13.92 -3.29 -3.62
N ILE A 502 14.06 -4.54 -3.15
CA ILE A 502 13.56 -5.77 -3.80
C ILE A 502 12.28 -6.21 -3.09
N LYS A 503 11.29 -6.66 -3.86
CA LYS A 503 10.06 -7.21 -3.35
C LYS A 503 9.52 -8.31 -4.27
N ALA A 504 9.27 -9.50 -3.73
CA ALA A 504 8.81 -10.67 -4.47
C ALA A 504 9.67 -10.94 -5.73
N GLY A 505 11.00 -10.82 -5.60
CA GLY A 505 11.97 -11.03 -6.67
C GLY A 505 12.11 -9.89 -7.67
N ASN A 506 11.31 -8.82 -7.56
CA ASN A 506 11.34 -7.67 -8.46
C ASN A 506 11.99 -6.46 -7.79
N ALA A 507 12.75 -5.69 -8.55
CA ALA A 507 13.25 -4.39 -8.10
C ALA A 507 12.12 -3.35 -8.13
N VAL A 508 11.92 -2.67 -7.00
CA VAL A 508 10.87 -1.64 -6.84
C VAL A 508 11.42 -0.25 -7.14
N THR A 509 12.71 -0.03 -6.86
CA THR A 509 13.42 1.23 -7.06
C THR A 509 14.62 0.99 -7.98
N SER A 510 14.96 1.95 -8.85
CA SER A 510 16.10 1.86 -9.79
C SER A 510 16.26 0.44 -10.38
N PRO A 511 15.30 -0.03 -11.22
CA PRO A 511 15.11 -1.47 -11.49
C PRO A 511 16.38 -2.24 -11.91
N GLU A 512 17.15 -1.72 -12.84
CA GLU A 512 18.35 -2.41 -13.37
C GLU A 512 19.48 -2.47 -12.32
N GLU A 513 19.76 -1.37 -11.63
CA GLU A 513 20.83 -1.28 -10.65
C GLU A 513 20.50 -2.12 -9.39
N THR A 514 19.27 -1.99 -8.89
CA THR A 514 18.82 -2.73 -7.72
C THR A 514 18.81 -4.22 -7.96
N PHE A 515 18.28 -4.67 -9.11
CA PHE A 515 18.26 -6.09 -9.45
C PHE A 515 19.67 -6.64 -9.64
N THR A 516 20.56 -5.90 -10.31
CA THR A 516 21.96 -6.28 -10.47
C THR A 516 22.69 -6.41 -9.14
N ALA A 517 22.50 -5.46 -8.23
CA ALA A 517 23.10 -5.48 -6.90
C ALA A 517 22.57 -6.65 -6.04
N TRP A 518 21.27 -6.97 -6.15
CA TRP A 518 20.65 -8.10 -5.48
C TRP A 518 21.21 -9.44 -5.99
N GLN A 519 21.22 -9.63 -7.31
CA GLN A 519 21.78 -10.84 -7.92
C GLN A 519 23.27 -11.01 -7.61
N TYR A 520 24.05 -9.93 -7.65
CA TYR A 520 25.45 -9.96 -7.27
C TYR A 520 25.66 -10.47 -5.85
N MET A 521 24.87 -9.97 -4.89
CA MET A 521 24.92 -10.44 -3.50
C MET A 521 24.59 -11.94 -3.42
N LEU A 522 23.48 -12.37 -4.05
CA LEU A 522 23.07 -13.78 -4.04
C LEU A 522 24.15 -14.69 -4.65
N ASP A 523 24.73 -14.31 -5.79
CA ASP A 523 25.75 -15.09 -6.50
C ASP A 523 27.05 -15.19 -5.70
N VAL A 524 27.51 -14.08 -5.11
CA VAL A 524 28.75 -14.08 -4.29
C VAL A 524 28.56 -14.97 -3.07
N VAL A 525 27.46 -14.80 -2.33
CA VAL A 525 27.20 -15.59 -1.12
C VAL A 525 26.97 -17.06 -1.44
N ALA A 526 26.32 -17.39 -2.56
CA ALA A 526 26.06 -18.78 -2.95
C ALA A 526 27.31 -19.51 -3.51
N GLN A 527 28.25 -18.80 -4.14
CA GLN A 527 29.38 -19.40 -4.86
C GLN A 527 30.69 -19.37 -4.07
N CYS A 528 30.80 -18.55 -3.02
CA CYS A 528 32.00 -18.51 -2.18
C CYS A 528 32.07 -19.75 -1.27
N ASP A 529 33.27 -20.25 -1.03
CA ASP A 529 33.52 -21.25 0.00
C ASP A 529 33.51 -20.55 1.38
N LEU A 530 32.34 -20.45 1.98
CA LEU A 530 32.11 -19.71 3.24
C LEU A 530 32.54 -20.49 4.50
N VAL A 531 33.09 -21.68 4.36
CA VAL A 531 33.64 -22.44 5.51
C VAL A 531 34.76 -21.65 6.18
N TYR A 532 35.49 -20.82 5.43
CA TYR A 532 36.61 -20.04 5.96
C TYR A 532 36.13 -18.65 6.38
N ASP A 533 36.67 -18.16 7.50
CA ASP A 533 36.31 -16.85 8.07
C ASP A 533 36.59 -15.67 7.13
N ASP A 534 37.69 -15.72 6.33
CA ASP A 534 38.04 -14.68 5.37
C ASP A 534 37.00 -14.55 4.25
N THR A 535 36.43 -15.64 3.78
CA THR A 535 35.36 -15.63 2.74
C THR A 535 34.00 -15.33 3.36
N TYR A 536 33.75 -15.74 4.61
CA TYR A 536 32.57 -15.37 5.36
C TYR A 536 32.51 -13.85 5.59
N ALA A 537 33.64 -13.18 5.80
CA ALA A 537 33.70 -11.73 5.92
C ALA A 537 33.17 -11.00 4.67
N LEU A 538 33.34 -11.56 3.47
CA LEU A 538 32.77 -11.00 2.23
C LEU A 538 31.23 -11.05 2.23
N ALA A 539 30.65 -12.12 2.77
CA ALA A 539 29.19 -12.19 2.92
C ALA A 539 28.69 -11.13 3.91
N ASP A 540 29.42 -10.91 5.03
CA ASP A 540 29.09 -9.88 6.01
C ASP A 540 29.24 -8.45 5.47
N GLU A 541 30.03 -8.21 4.44
CA GLU A 541 30.10 -6.93 3.72
C GLU A 541 28.87 -6.65 2.85
N LEU A 542 28.16 -7.70 2.38
CA LEU A 542 27.04 -7.60 1.45
C LEU A 542 25.69 -7.74 2.13
N VAL A 543 25.62 -8.47 3.24
CA VAL A 543 24.37 -8.81 3.94
C VAL A 543 24.48 -8.45 5.42
N ASP A 544 23.48 -7.81 5.96
CA ASP A 544 23.29 -7.76 7.41
C ASP A 544 22.95 -9.19 7.88
N ILE A 545 23.96 -9.88 8.37
CA ILE A 545 23.87 -11.29 8.74
C ILE A 545 22.81 -11.53 9.84
N GLN A 546 22.66 -10.59 10.79
CA GLN A 546 21.63 -10.75 11.81
C GLN A 546 20.22 -10.57 11.24
N SER A 547 20.04 -9.63 10.31
CA SER A 547 18.79 -9.44 9.62
C SER A 547 18.38 -10.68 8.83
N LEU A 548 19.32 -11.30 8.09
CA LEU A 548 19.07 -12.55 7.38
C LEU A 548 18.73 -13.70 8.31
N ILE A 549 19.49 -13.86 9.40
CA ILE A 549 19.24 -14.91 10.40
C ILE A 549 17.84 -14.77 11.01
N ASP A 550 17.50 -13.58 11.49
CA ASP A 550 16.18 -13.32 12.09
C ASP A 550 15.04 -13.57 11.10
N TYR A 551 15.23 -13.12 9.85
CA TYR A 551 14.26 -13.37 8.78
C TYR A 551 14.04 -14.86 8.54
N CYS A 552 15.12 -15.64 8.41
CA CYS A 552 15.03 -17.08 8.23
C CYS A 552 14.41 -17.78 9.46
N CYS A 553 14.88 -17.46 10.67
CA CYS A 553 14.41 -18.08 11.90
C CYS A 553 12.93 -17.83 12.18
N ILE A 554 12.42 -16.60 11.90
CA ILE A 554 11.01 -16.26 12.03
C ILE A 554 10.17 -17.11 11.07
N ASN A 555 10.51 -17.11 9.78
CA ASN A 555 9.78 -17.88 8.77
C ASN A 555 9.83 -19.40 9.05
N LEU A 556 10.97 -19.91 9.51
CA LEU A 556 11.09 -21.31 9.92
C LEU A 556 10.22 -21.63 11.14
N TYR A 557 10.30 -20.81 12.19
CA TYR A 557 9.51 -21.07 13.40
C TYR A 557 8.01 -21.10 13.09
N LEU A 558 7.55 -20.19 12.22
CA LEU A 558 6.15 -20.10 11.79
C LEU A 558 5.74 -21.16 10.74
N ASP A 559 6.68 -21.98 10.24
CA ASP A 559 6.48 -22.89 9.11
C ASP A 559 5.92 -22.18 7.85
N ASN A 560 6.39 -20.96 7.57
CA ASN A 560 6.02 -20.25 6.36
C ASN A 560 6.72 -20.89 5.15
N ARG A 561 6.00 -21.68 4.36
CA ARG A 561 6.52 -22.35 3.17
C ARG A 561 6.29 -21.60 1.88
N ASP A 562 5.48 -20.56 1.94
CA ASP A 562 5.18 -19.69 0.79
C ASP A 562 6.22 -18.56 0.68
N VAL A 563 7.52 -18.90 0.84
CA VAL A 563 8.63 -17.95 0.86
C VAL A 563 9.87 -18.50 0.17
N ALA A 564 10.49 -17.68 -0.69
CA ALA A 564 11.80 -17.89 -1.31
C ALA A 564 12.36 -16.54 -1.74
N PHE A 565 13.67 -16.41 -2.02
CA PHE A 565 14.28 -15.12 -2.34
C PHE A 565 13.77 -14.48 -3.64
N GLY A 566 13.18 -15.25 -4.54
CA GLY A 566 12.46 -14.78 -5.72
C GLY A 566 10.95 -14.65 -5.55
N TYR A 567 10.41 -14.93 -4.35
CA TYR A 567 8.98 -15.02 -4.11
C TYR A 567 8.66 -14.73 -2.63
N ASN A 568 7.69 -13.85 -2.36
CA ASN A 568 7.28 -13.43 -1.00
C ASN A 568 8.44 -13.03 -0.07
N THR A 569 9.50 -12.45 -0.63
CA THR A 569 10.62 -11.88 0.11
C THR A 569 10.73 -10.40 -0.20
N ALA A 570 11.07 -9.59 0.80
CA ALA A 570 11.44 -8.21 0.60
C ALA A 570 12.77 -7.91 1.31
N ALA A 571 13.62 -7.09 0.67
CA ALA A 571 14.91 -6.68 1.20
C ALA A 571 15.29 -5.30 0.67
N TRP A 572 16.08 -4.57 1.45
CA TRP A 572 16.51 -3.22 1.11
C TRP A 572 17.95 -2.95 1.51
N ARG A 573 18.55 -1.98 0.85
CA ARG A 573 19.82 -1.35 1.20
C ARG A 573 19.79 0.12 0.77
N THR A 574 20.74 0.92 1.24
CA THR A 574 20.90 2.30 0.78
C THR A 574 22.28 2.54 0.20
N THR A 575 22.35 3.48 -0.74
CA THR A 575 23.59 4.06 -1.27
C THR A 575 23.94 5.38 -0.57
N GLN A 576 23.08 5.90 0.30
CA GLN A 576 23.27 7.15 1.03
C GLN A 576 24.46 7.03 2.00
N GLU A 577 25.39 7.99 1.91
CA GLU A 577 26.54 8.08 2.82
C GLU A 577 26.19 8.81 4.13
N GLY A 578 26.94 8.54 5.18
CA GLY A 578 26.86 9.28 6.45
C GLY A 578 25.71 8.90 7.37
N THR A 579 25.03 7.78 7.11
CA THR A 579 23.97 7.20 7.95
C THR A 579 24.46 5.92 8.65
N PRO A 580 23.80 5.44 9.69
CA PRO A 580 24.11 4.13 10.30
C PRO A 580 23.97 2.96 9.32
N TYR A 581 23.33 3.18 8.18
CA TYR A 581 23.04 2.18 7.16
C TYR A 581 23.94 2.30 5.90
N SER A 582 24.94 3.19 5.93
CA SER A 582 25.92 3.42 4.84
C SER A 582 26.91 2.27 4.64
N ASP A 583 26.63 1.11 5.21
CA ASP A 583 27.48 -0.09 5.14
C ASP A 583 27.26 -0.91 3.86
N GLY A 584 26.28 -0.53 3.03
CA GLY A 584 25.97 -1.19 1.77
C GLY A 584 25.31 -2.57 1.89
N LYS A 585 24.89 -2.98 3.08
CA LYS A 585 24.37 -4.32 3.37
C LYS A 585 22.89 -4.44 3.05
N TRP A 586 22.47 -5.57 2.52
CA TRP A 586 21.08 -5.94 2.36
C TRP A 586 20.44 -6.33 3.70
N ARG A 587 19.25 -5.77 3.98
CA ARG A 587 18.43 -6.01 5.18
C ARG A 587 17.07 -6.57 4.78
N PHE A 588 16.60 -7.57 5.51
CA PHE A 588 15.38 -8.29 5.20
C PHE A 588 14.16 -7.70 5.89
N MET A 589 13.02 -7.83 5.22
CA MET A 589 11.72 -7.32 5.65
C MET A 589 10.74 -8.48 5.72
N LEU A 590 9.92 -8.55 6.77
CA LEU A 590 8.85 -9.54 6.85
C LEU A 590 7.73 -9.18 5.88
N TYR A 591 7.30 -10.16 5.12
CA TYR A 591 6.33 -9.97 4.06
C TYR A 591 5.51 -11.25 3.85
N ASP A 592 4.16 -11.11 3.82
CA ASP A 592 3.21 -12.18 3.46
C ASP A 592 3.24 -13.40 4.41
N LEU A 593 2.89 -13.19 5.69
CA LEU A 593 2.85 -14.23 6.72
C LEU A 593 1.43 -14.80 6.96
N ASP A 594 0.56 -14.81 5.95
CA ASP A 594 -0.83 -15.23 6.09
C ASP A 594 -1.09 -16.72 5.80
N GLU A 595 -0.11 -17.42 5.21
CA GLU A 595 -0.14 -18.85 4.89
C GLU A 595 0.83 -19.65 5.78
N CYS A 596 0.79 -19.39 7.10
CA CYS A 596 1.68 -20.06 8.06
C CYS A 596 1.01 -20.26 9.42
N ALA A 597 1.74 -20.80 10.38
CA ALA A 597 1.27 -21.06 11.75
C ALA A 597 0.03 -21.98 11.84
N HIS A 598 -0.05 -22.99 10.98
CA HIS A 598 -1.11 -23.99 11.01
C HIS A 598 -0.90 -25.02 12.13
N ALA A 599 -1.94 -25.36 12.89
CA ALA A 599 -1.85 -26.29 14.02
C ALA A 599 -1.29 -27.68 13.64
N ASP A 600 -1.59 -28.16 12.45
CA ASP A 600 -1.11 -29.45 11.92
C ASP A 600 0.38 -29.45 11.55
N SER A 601 1.01 -28.26 11.47
CA SER A 601 2.47 -28.12 11.27
C SER A 601 3.30 -28.70 12.42
N ASN A 602 2.70 -28.96 13.57
CA ASN A 602 3.36 -29.58 14.74
C ASN A 602 3.27 -31.12 14.75
N SER A 603 3.02 -31.75 13.61
CA SER A 603 2.89 -33.22 13.50
C SER A 603 4.04 -33.84 12.73
N TRP A 604 4.66 -34.91 13.34
CA TRP A 604 5.69 -35.70 12.69
C TRP A 604 5.14 -36.69 11.63
N GLU A 605 3.88 -37.01 11.68
CA GLU A 605 3.28 -38.04 10.81
C GLU A 605 3.37 -37.67 9.32
N ASN A 606 3.37 -36.38 9.00
CA ASN A 606 3.37 -35.87 7.62
C ASN A 606 4.63 -35.08 7.24
N ARG A 607 5.58 -34.85 8.17
CA ARG A 607 6.66 -33.88 7.95
C ARG A 607 7.97 -34.28 8.67
N GLU A 608 8.50 -35.47 8.37
CA GLU A 608 9.66 -36.03 9.10
C GLU A 608 10.93 -35.13 9.06
N ASP A 609 11.17 -34.36 8.06
CA ASP A 609 12.33 -33.46 7.94
C ASP A 609 11.90 -32.04 7.54
N TRP A 610 10.80 -31.56 8.09
CA TRP A 610 10.17 -30.32 7.67
C TRP A 610 11.11 -29.11 7.68
N MET A 611 11.94 -28.95 8.71
CA MET A 611 12.87 -27.83 8.82
C MET A 611 13.98 -27.92 7.75
N ALA A 612 14.60 -29.09 7.60
CA ALA A 612 15.63 -29.30 6.60
C ALA A 612 15.12 -29.14 5.15
N GLN A 613 13.81 -29.38 4.95
CA GLN A 613 13.16 -29.22 3.64
C GLN A 613 12.55 -27.85 3.44
N HIS A 614 12.68 -26.93 4.41
CA HIS A 614 12.12 -25.60 4.29
C HIS A 614 12.76 -24.83 3.13
N PRO A 615 11.98 -24.09 2.30
CA PRO A 615 12.49 -23.39 1.13
C PRO A 615 13.69 -22.49 1.43
N LEU A 616 13.64 -21.68 2.49
CA LEU A 616 14.72 -20.76 2.84
C LEU A 616 16.04 -21.47 3.20
N LEU A 617 16.03 -22.66 3.86
CA LEU A 617 17.28 -23.40 4.12
C LEU A 617 17.85 -24.03 2.85
N ASN A 618 17.06 -24.15 1.80
CA ASN A 618 17.46 -24.66 0.49
C ASN A 618 17.83 -23.56 -0.50
N GLU A 619 17.66 -22.27 -0.13
CA GLU A 619 18.20 -21.15 -0.92
C GLU A 619 19.73 -21.25 -1.00
N PRO A 620 20.33 -21.18 -2.20
CA PRO A 620 21.77 -21.40 -2.38
C PRO A 620 22.64 -20.54 -1.46
N ALA A 621 22.28 -19.26 -1.27
CA ALA A 621 23.02 -18.33 -0.41
C ALA A 621 22.92 -18.72 1.07
N VAL A 622 21.74 -19.10 1.56
CA VAL A 622 21.54 -19.53 2.97
C VAL A 622 22.28 -20.84 3.21
N LYS A 623 22.18 -21.77 2.27
CA LYS A 623 22.86 -23.08 2.37
C LYS A 623 24.37 -22.92 2.47
N SER A 624 24.98 -22.06 1.63
CA SER A 624 26.42 -21.78 1.68
C SER A 624 26.83 -21.14 3.03
N LEU A 625 26.03 -20.20 3.57
CA LEU A 625 26.28 -19.61 4.89
C LEU A 625 26.22 -20.65 6.02
N LEU A 626 25.30 -21.61 5.93
CA LEU A 626 25.18 -22.69 6.93
C LEU A 626 26.37 -23.64 6.99
N ASP A 627 27.24 -23.67 5.99
CA ASP A 627 28.50 -24.41 6.01
C ASP A 627 29.54 -23.75 6.94
N ASN A 628 29.38 -22.43 7.26
CA ASN A 628 30.24 -21.73 8.21
C ASN A 628 29.79 -22.03 9.66
N GLU A 629 30.73 -22.41 10.53
CA GLU A 629 30.43 -22.77 11.92
C GLU A 629 29.95 -21.58 12.75
N SER A 630 30.55 -20.40 12.55
CA SER A 630 30.15 -19.17 13.26
C SER A 630 28.73 -18.71 12.89
N PHE A 631 28.38 -18.80 11.58
CA PHE A 631 27.04 -18.51 11.11
C PHE A 631 26.04 -19.52 11.67
N ARG A 632 26.31 -20.80 11.57
CA ARG A 632 25.44 -21.89 12.05
C ARG A 632 25.17 -21.78 13.56
N ARG A 633 26.22 -21.46 14.34
CA ARG A 633 26.05 -21.20 15.79
C ARG A 633 25.15 -19.99 16.04
N ARG A 634 25.38 -18.86 15.37
CA ARG A 634 24.52 -17.65 15.49
C ARG A 634 23.08 -17.96 15.11
N PHE A 635 22.89 -18.71 14.03
CA PHE A 635 21.58 -19.13 13.55
C PHE A 635 20.83 -19.96 14.59
N CYS A 636 21.44 -21.00 15.14
CA CYS A 636 20.82 -21.85 16.16
C CYS A 636 20.48 -21.04 17.44
N LEU A 637 21.38 -20.17 17.90
CA LEU A 637 21.12 -19.31 19.06
C LEU A 637 19.98 -18.33 18.79
N SER A 638 19.96 -17.63 17.64
CA SER A 638 18.87 -16.71 17.30
C SER A 638 17.54 -17.43 17.13
N PHE A 639 17.52 -18.66 16.59
CA PHE A 639 16.30 -19.47 16.52
C PHE A 639 15.74 -19.75 17.91
N MET A 640 16.60 -20.19 18.85
CA MET A 640 16.20 -20.45 20.23
C MET A 640 15.77 -19.17 20.96
N ASP A 641 16.47 -18.03 20.72
CA ASP A 641 16.08 -16.72 21.25
C ASP A 641 14.66 -16.33 20.78
N ILE A 642 14.39 -16.42 19.48
CA ILE A 642 13.08 -16.13 18.89
C ILE A 642 11.99 -17.03 19.45
N ALA A 643 12.26 -18.33 19.56
CA ALA A 643 11.32 -19.31 20.10
C ALA A 643 10.96 -19.02 21.57
N ASN A 644 11.94 -18.58 22.38
CA ASN A 644 11.76 -18.33 23.81
C ASN A 644 11.24 -16.92 24.15
N THR A 645 11.26 -15.96 23.20
CA THR A 645 10.87 -14.57 23.47
C THR A 645 9.81 -14.06 22.53
N VAL A 646 10.08 -14.03 21.22
CA VAL A 646 9.16 -13.48 20.20
C VAL A 646 7.89 -14.27 20.13
N PHE A 647 8.01 -15.61 20.06
CA PHE A 647 6.93 -16.56 19.91
C PHE A 647 6.75 -17.49 21.12
N SER A 648 7.12 -17.04 22.32
CA SER A 648 6.77 -17.79 23.53
C SER A 648 5.25 -17.95 23.63
N TYR A 649 4.78 -19.11 24.08
CA TYR A 649 3.34 -19.41 24.13
C TYR A 649 2.57 -18.36 24.93
N GLU A 650 3.08 -18.00 26.10
CA GLU A 650 2.42 -17.03 26.98
C GLU A 650 2.21 -15.68 26.28
N LYS A 651 3.26 -15.15 25.63
CA LYS A 651 3.18 -13.89 24.90
C LYS A 651 2.20 -13.98 23.73
N MET A 652 2.28 -15.06 22.95
CA MET A 652 1.42 -15.24 21.78
C MET A 652 -0.05 -15.45 22.17
N HIS A 653 -0.31 -16.22 23.23
CA HIS A 653 -1.64 -16.45 23.77
C HIS A 653 -2.31 -15.14 24.23
N ASP A 654 -1.59 -14.36 25.06
CA ASP A 654 -2.11 -13.09 25.59
C ASP A 654 -2.36 -12.07 24.46
N MET A 655 -1.45 -12.00 23.50
CA MET A 655 -1.58 -11.10 22.35
C MET A 655 -2.73 -11.55 21.43
N LEU A 656 -2.88 -12.86 21.19
CA LEU A 656 -3.98 -13.43 20.39
C LEU A 656 -5.33 -13.16 21.06
N ALA A 657 -5.43 -13.29 22.39
CA ALA A 657 -6.65 -12.97 23.13
C ALA A 657 -7.08 -11.50 22.96
N GLN A 658 -6.10 -10.56 22.98
CA GLN A 658 -6.38 -9.13 22.76
C GLN A 658 -6.88 -8.88 21.34
N TRP A 659 -6.19 -9.42 20.33
CA TRP A 659 -6.60 -9.29 18.93
C TRP A 659 -7.96 -9.91 18.67
N SER A 660 -8.16 -11.13 19.16
CA SER A 660 -9.40 -11.86 19.00
C SER A 660 -10.59 -11.11 19.61
N SER A 661 -10.46 -10.61 20.83
CA SER A 661 -11.52 -9.84 21.50
C SER A 661 -11.89 -8.57 20.73
N ARG A 662 -10.89 -7.88 20.18
CA ARG A 662 -11.10 -6.63 19.43
C ARG A 662 -11.80 -6.85 18.09
N CYS A 663 -11.52 -7.98 17.42
CA CYS A 663 -11.96 -8.22 16.04
C CYS A 663 -13.17 -9.17 15.91
N GLU A 664 -13.57 -9.90 16.98
CA GLU A 664 -14.59 -10.98 16.94
C GLU A 664 -15.87 -10.55 16.20
N ALA A 665 -16.50 -9.47 16.65
CA ALA A 665 -17.79 -9.05 16.10
C ALA A 665 -17.68 -8.67 14.62
N GLN A 666 -16.61 -7.98 14.24
CA GLN A 666 -16.36 -7.57 12.87
C GLN A 666 -15.99 -8.73 11.95
N ILE A 667 -15.18 -9.69 12.41
CA ILE A 667 -14.83 -10.88 11.63
C ILE A 667 -16.07 -11.73 11.36
N ILE A 668 -16.92 -11.95 12.38
CA ILE A 668 -18.17 -12.69 12.19
C ILE A 668 -19.07 -12.00 11.16
N LYS A 669 -19.16 -10.68 11.23
CA LYS A 669 -19.94 -9.88 10.27
C LYS A 669 -19.35 -9.93 8.87
N ASP A 670 -18.04 -9.79 8.74
CA ASP A 670 -17.31 -9.85 7.50
C ASP A 670 -17.49 -11.21 6.79
N HIS A 671 -17.32 -12.32 7.54
CA HIS A 671 -17.53 -13.66 7.01
C HIS A 671 -18.94 -13.86 6.49
N ARG A 672 -19.95 -13.37 7.21
CA ARG A 672 -21.34 -13.42 6.74
C ARG A 672 -21.59 -12.57 5.50
N CYS A 673 -20.81 -11.54 5.28
CA CYS A 673 -20.94 -10.68 4.10
C CYS A 673 -20.26 -11.26 2.86
N PHE A 674 -19.18 -12.05 3.02
CA PHE A 674 -18.31 -12.40 1.88
C PHE A 674 -18.09 -13.91 1.67
N TYR A 675 -18.29 -14.74 2.71
CA TYR A 675 -17.87 -16.16 2.65
C TYR A 675 -18.98 -17.14 3.09
N ASP A 676 -19.55 -16.97 4.28
CA ASP A 676 -20.53 -17.91 4.86
C ASP A 676 -21.60 -17.19 5.67
N ALA A 677 -22.82 -17.14 5.16
CA ALA A 677 -23.97 -16.56 5.86
C ALA A 677 -24.27 -17.19 7.23
N GLY A 678 -23.85 -18.44 7.44
CA GLY A 678 -24.03 -19.21 8.66
C GLY A 678 -22.92 -19.06 9.68
N TYR A 679 -21.83 -18.36 9.38
CA TYR A 679 -20.66 -18.21 10.25
C TYR A 679 -21.04 -17.60 11.61
N THR A 680 -20.57 -18.19 12.69
CA THR A 680 -20.97 -17.88 14.06
C THR A 680 -19.77 -17.56 14.95
N ALA A 681 -20.02 -17.07 16.17
CA ALA A 681 -18.98 -16.90 17.19
C ALA A 681 -18.31 -18.23 17.62
N ALA A 682 -18.96 -19.38 17.38
CA ALA A 682 -18.35 -20.68 17.65
C ALA A 682 -17.33 -21.04 16.55
N ASP A 683 -17.63 -20.74 15.30
CA ASP A 683 -16.72 -20.95 14.17
C ASP A 683 -15.50 -20.02 14.30
N TYR A 684 -15.71 -18.75 14.60
CA TYR A 684 -14.62 -17.81 14.87
C TYR A 684 -13.70 -18.29 16.01
N ARG A 685 -14.27 -18.76 17.11
CA ARG A 685 -13.46 -19.28 18.22
C ARG A 685 -12.67 -20.52 17.82
N ALA A 686 -13.22 -21.37 16.95
CA ALA A 686 -12.48 -22.51 16.42
C ALA A 686 -11.30 -22.07 15.55
N ASP A 687 -11.45 -21.01 14.73
CA ASP A 687 -10.35 -20.46 13.93
C ASP A 687 -9.25 -19.87 14.83
N VAL A 688 -9.62 -19.13 15.88
CA VAL A 688 -8.67 -18.59 16.87
C VAL A 688 -7.95 -19.73 17.61
N GLU A 689 -8.69 -20.80 17.97
CA GLU A 689 -8.16 -21.97 18.64
C GLU A 689 -7.11 -22.74 17.80
N GLN A 690 -7.22 -22.71 16.46
CA GLN A 690 -6.20 -23.26 15.56
C GLN A 690 -4.87 -22.48 15.67
N VAL A 691 -4.93 -21.16 15.73
CA VAL A 691 -3.74 -20.31 15.89
C VAL A 691 -3.11 -20.53 17.28
N ASP A 692 -3.92 -20.57 18.34
CA ASP A 692 -3.44 -20.81 19.71
C ASP A 692 -2.78 -22.19 19.84
N ALA A 693 -3.40 -23.22 19.29
CA ALA A 693 -2.91 -24.59 19.29
C ALA A 693 -1.54 -24.73 18.58
N PHE A 694 -1.32 -23.95 17.51
CA PHE A 694 0.00 -23.92 16.88
C PHE A 694 1.07 -23.48 17.90
N PHE A 695 0.88 -22.36 18.58
CA PHE A 695 1.89 -21.85 19.54
C PHE A 695 2.01 -22.75 20.78
N ALA A 696 0.91 -23.34 21.25
CA ALA A 696 0.93 -24.27 22.39
C ALA A 696 1.80 -25.51 22.13
N GLY A 697 1.79 -26.05 20.92
CA GLY A 697 2.57 -27.22 20.53
C GLY A 697 3.93 -26.91 19.91
N ARG A 698 4.21 -25.67 19.56
CA ARG A 698 5.32 -25.32 18.62
C ARG A 698 6.71 -25.46 19.24
N LEU A 699 6.91 -24.97 20.47
CA LEU A 699 8.25 -24.89 21.06
C LEU A 699 8.97 -26.26 21.13
N PRO A 700 8.39 -27.31 21.73
CA PRO A 700 9.09 -28.61 21.81
C PRO A 700 9.34 -29.21 20.42
N PHE A 701 8.36 -29.11 19.51
CA PHE A 701 8.50 -29.61 18.15
C PHE A 701 9.59 -28.87 17.36
N ALA A 702 9.64 -27.53 17.44
CA ALA A 702 10.62 -26.72 16.76
C ALA A 702 12.03 -26.93 17.30
N MET A 703 12.21 -27.09 18.63
CA MET A 703 13.49 -27.38 19.26
C MET A 703 14.03 -28.76 18.85
N GLU A 704 13.19 -29.81 18.86
CA GLU A 704 13.60 -31.13 18.39
C GLU A 704 14.02 -31.12 16.91
N SER A 705 13.25 -30.38 16.08
CA SER A 705 13.55 -30.22 14.65
C SER A 705 14.86 -29.48 14.41
N LEU A 706 15.15 -28.44 15.22
CA LEU A 706 16.42 -27.69 15.16
C LEU A 706 17.60 -28.65 15.46
N ALA A 707 17.49 -29.42 16.57
CA ALA A 707 18.55 -30.35 16.94
C ALA A 707 18.80 -31.39 15.85
N LYS A 708 17.73 -31.97 15.29
CA LYS A 708 17.82 -32.96 14.21
C LYS A 708 18.47 -32.37 12.96
N THR A 709 18.05 -31.17 12.54
CA THR A 709 18.53 -30.53 11.30
C THR A 709 19.98 -30.09 11.40
N PHE A 710 20.41 -29.55 12.53
CA PHE A 710 21.75 -29.02 12.73
C PHE A 710 22.71 -29.96 13.48
N GLY A 711 22.23 -31.16 13.83
CA GLY A 711 23.05 -32.18 14.48
C GLY A 711 23.48 -31.79 15.91
N LEU A 712 22.63 -31.06 16.65
CA LEU A 712 22.90 -30.73 18.06
C LEU A 712 22.86 -31.98 18.90
N SER A 713 23.91 -32.22 19.69
CA SER A 713 24.06 -33.40 20.53
C SER A 713 23.94 -33.12 22.02
N GLY A 714 23.92 -31.86 22.40
CA GLY A 714 23.72 -31.39 23.75
C GLY A 714 22.30 -31.67 24.29
N THR A 715 22.11 -31.47 25.56
CA THR A 715 20.80 -31.60 26.22
C THR A 715 20.11 -30.23 26.23
N LEU A 716 18.80 -30.22 26.07
CA LEU A 716 17.99 -29.00 26.22
C LEU A 716 17.83 -28.70 27.71
N HIS A 717 18.37 -27.56 28.15
CA HIS A 717 18.33 -27.11 29.53
C HIS A 717 17.65 -25.75 29.64
N LYS A 718 17.21 -25.43 30.84
CA LYS A 718 16.54 -24.19 31.18
C LYS A 718 17.54 -23.19 31.76
N ILE A 719 17.50 -21.96 31.23
CA ILE A 719 18.07 -20.80 31.93
C ILE A 719 16.93 -19.96 32.51
N ARG A 720 17.07 -19.62 33.79
CA ARG A 720 16.14 -18.71 34.47
C ARG A 720 16.85 -17.42 34.85
N ILE A 721 16.28 -16.33 34.50
CA ILE A 721 16.78 -14.98 34.85
C ILE A 721 15.78 -14.27 35.73
N VAL A 722 16.27 -13.70 36.82
CA VAL A 722 15.46 -13.03 37.85
C VAL A 722 16.07 -11.66 38.14
N THR A 723 15.23 -10.64 38.29
CA THR A 723 15.62 -9.39 38.93
C THR A 723 14.53 -8.89 39.88
N ASP A 724 14.93 -8.32 41.00
CA ASP A 724 14.00 -7.73 41.96
C ASP A 724 13.67 -6.27 41.62
N THR A 725 14.36 -5.70 40.62
CA THR A 725 14.23 -4.31 40.19
C THR A 725 14.14 -4.29 38.65
N PRO A 726 13.00 -4.70 38.06
CA PRO A 726 12.86 -4.75 36.60
C PRO A 726 13.12 -3.40 35.92
N GLU A 727 12.67 -2.31 36.53
CA GLU A 727 12.91 -0.93 36.08
C GLU A 727 14.36 -0.46 36.17
N GLY A 728 15.22 -1.20 36.85
CA GLY A 728 16.63 -0.85 37.07
C GLY A 728 17.55 -1.08 35.89
N GLY A 729 17.13 -1.91 34.92
CA GLY A 729 17.98 -2.21 33.77
C GLY A 729 17.38 -3.16 32.78
N THR A 730 18.08 -3.35 31.69
CA THR A 730 17.72 -4.30 30.59
C THR A 730 18.65 -5.49 30.62
N ILE A 731 18.12 -6.68 30.41
CA ILE A 731 18.88 -7.93 30.32
C ILE A 731 18.78 -8.45 28.89
N THR A 732 19.90 -8.89 28.33
CA THR A 732 19.96 -9.50 27.00
C THR A 732 20.54 -10.91 27.11
N VAL A 733 19.88 -11.90 26.49
CA VAL A 733 20.40 -13.24 26.30
C VAL A 733 20.67 -13.43 24.81
N ASN A 734 21.94 -13.62 24.45
CA ASN A 734 22.43 -13.62 23.05
C ASN A 734 21.94 -12.42 22.27
N THR A 735 20.84 -12.56 21.49
CA THR A 735 20.20 -11.50 20.71
C THR A 735 18.82 -11.10 21.28
N ALA A 736 18.31 -11.80 22.28
CA ALA A 736 17.01 -11.55 22.86
C ALA A 736 17.08 -10.51 23.98
N VAL A 737 16.39 -9.40 23.81
CA VAL A 737 16.21 -8.38 24.83
C VAL A 737 15.02 -8.79 25.69
N LEU A 738 15.23 -8.91 27.00
CA LEU A 738 14.21 -9.23 27.98
C LEU A 738 13.66 -7.92 28.56
N GLU A 739 12.49 -7.52 28.09
CA GLU A 739 11.82 -6.30 28.54
C GLU A 739 11.00 -6.58 29.80
N ASP A 740 11.00 -5.65 30.78
CA ASP A 740 10.18 -5.66 32.00
C ASP A 740 10.15 -7.00 32.76
N CYS A 741 11.25 -7.77 32.70
CA CYS A 741 11.23 -9.10 33.22
C CYS A 741 11.65 -9.15 34.67
N GLY A 742 10.69 -9.28 35.62
CA GLY A 742 10.99 -9.71 37.00
C GLY A 742 11.51 -11.14 37.04
N THR A 743 10.98 -12.01 36.19
CA THR A 743 11.42 -13.38 36.00
C THR A 743 11.18 -13.84 34.58
N TRP A 744 12.18 -14.41 33.95
CA TRP A 744 12.08 -14.99 32.61
C TRP A 744 12.74 -16.38 32.57
N GLU A 745 12.21 -17.28 31.77
CA GLU A 745 12.74 -18.63 31.55
C GLU A 745 12.86 -18.91 30.04
N GLY A 746 13.96 -19.52 29.62
CA GLY A 746 14.19 -19.96 28.25
C GLY A 746 14.89 -21.29 28.18
N TYR A 747 14.70 -22.01 27.08
CA TYR A 747 15.24 -23.36 26.84
C TYR A 747 16.28 -23.30 25.71
N TYR A 748 17.50 -23.79 26.00
CA TYR A 748 18.63 -23.78 25.07
C TYR A 748 19.36 -25.14 25.10
N TYR A 749 19.88 -25.54 23.93
CA TYR A 749 20.79 -26.69 23.86
C TYR A 749 22.16 -26.33 24.42
N SER A 750 22.76 -27.27 25.18
CA SER A 750 24.06 -27.09 25.84
C SER A 750 25.26 -27.10 24.88
N ASP A 751 25.04 -27.33 23.56
CA ASP A 751 26.09 -27.27 22.54
C ASP A 751 26.76 -25.89 22.45
N PHE A 752 26.11 -24.83 22.88
CA PHE A 752 26.64 -23.45 22.78
C PHE A 752 26.50 -22.72 24.12
N PRO A 753 27.59 -22.07 24.59
CA PRO A 753 27.47 -21.14 25.71
C PRO A 753 26.63 -19.92 25.32
N LEU A 754 25.82 -19.45 26.27
CA LEU A 754 24.98 -18.28 26.12
C LEU A 754 25.74 -17.01 26.51
N SER A 755 25.52 -15.92 25.82
CA SER A 755 25.98 -14.59 26.21
C SER A 755 24.84 -13.89 26.97
N VAL A 756 25.08 -13.52 28.25
CA VAL A 756 24.08 -12.82 29.06
C VAL A 756 24.65 -11.46 29.46
N THR A 757 23.94 -10.39 29.18
CA THR A 757 24.39 -9.02 29.44
C THR A 757 23.31 -8.23 30.19
N ALA A 758 23.71 -7.52 31.26
CA ALA A 758 22.86 -6.59 31.97
C ALA A 758 23.34 -5.15 31.72
N ARG A 759 22.41 -4.24 31.44
CA ARG A 759 22.68 -2.81 31.29
C ARG A 759 21.75 -2.03 32.20
N ALA A 760 22.33 -1.17 33.03
CA ALA A 760 21.55 -0.33 33.94
C ALA A 760 20.83 0.78 33.17
N GLN A 761 19.61 1.11 33.59
CA GLN A 761 18.84 2.28 33.18
C GLN A 761 19.37 3.55 33.88
N GLU A 762 18.97 4.70 33.36
CA GLU A 762 19.30 6.00 33.97
C GLU A 762 18.79 6.08 35.40
N GLY A 763 19.65 6.50 36.33
CA GLY A 763 19.38 6.54 37.78
C GLY A 763 19.70 5.24 38.52
N TYR A 764 20.19 4.21 37.84
CA TYR A 764 20.59 2.92 38.41
C TYR A 764 22.03 2.58 38.02
N HIS A 765 22.64 1.63 38.74
CA HIS A 765 23.85 0.94 38.32
C HIS A 765 23.70 -0.56 38.49
N PHE A 766 24.44 -1.31 37.69
CA PHE A 766 24.46 -2.77 37.79
C PHE A 766 25.43 -3.17 38.90
N ALA A 767 24.94 -3.75 39.99
CA ALA A 767 25.74 -4.18 41.14
C ALA A 767 26.41 -5.57 40.93
N GLY A 768 25.83 -6.40 40.07
CA GLY A 768 26.42 -7.70 39.73
C GLY A 768 25.42 -8.83 39.51
N TRP A 769 25.96 -9.97 39.13
CA TRP A 769 25.23 -11.22 38.99
C TRP A 769 25.35 -12.09 40.22
N GLN A 770 24.26 -12.79 40.57
CA GLN A 770 24.17 -13.81 41.64
C GLN A 770 23.50 -15.08 41.09
N GLY A 771 23.64 -16.20 41.80
CA GLY A 771 22.98 -17.48 41.47
C GLY A 771 23.95 -18.60 41.18
N ASP A 772 23.68 -19.46 40.19
CA ASP A 772 24.44 -20.65 39.87
C ASP A 772 25.76 -20.43 39.13
N ILE A 773 26.31 -19.21 39.28
CA ILE A 773 27.60 -18.79 38.72
C ILE A 773 28.45 -18.13 39.82
N PRO A 774 29.78 -18.05 39.67
CA PRO A 774 30.61 -17.27 40.58
C PRO A 774 30.13 -15.81 40.60
N GLU A 775 29.95 -15.28 41.82
CA GLU A 775 29.60 -13.86 41.99
C GLU A 775 30.61 -12.95 41.28
N GLY A 776 30.07 -11.97 40.51
CA GLY A 776 30.91 -11.04 39.76
C GLY A 776 30.16 -9.79 39.31
N GLY A 777 30.87 -8.67 39.26
CA GLY A 777 30.37 -7.36 38.85
C GLY A 777 30.49 -7.08 37.34
N LYS A 778 30.80 -8.03 36.47
CA LYS A 778 30.87 -7.82 35.04
C LYS A 778 29.47 -7.80 34.44
N GLU A 779 29.17 -6.79 33.64
CA GLU A 779 27.89 -6.67 32.97
C GLU A 779 27.60 -7.86 32.04
N SER A 780 28.63 -8.42 31.37
CA SER A 780 28.46 -9.51 30.42
C SER A 780 29.11 -10.81 30.96
N LEU A 781 28.38 -11.91 30.79
CA LEU A 781 28.78 -13.25 31.15
C LEU A 781 28.69 -14.22 29.95
N SER A 782 29.53 -15.27 30.00
CA SER A 782 29.35 -16.47 29.18
C SER A 782 28.86 -17.59 30.09
N VAL A 783 27.67 -18.13 29.81
CA VAL A 783 26.98 -19.13 30.63
C VAL A 783 26.95 -20.45 29.90
N SER A 784 27.56 -21.49 30.44
CA SER A 784 27.46 -22.88 29.96
C SER A 784 26.26 -23.59 30.61
N LEU A 785 25.55 -24.40 29.82
CA LEU A 785 24.45 -25.26 30.29
C LEU A 785 24.86 -26.75 30.29
N GLU A 786 26.17 -27.08 30.18
CA GLU A 786 26.64 -28.46 30.15
C GLU A 786 26.34 -29.21 31.46
N ASP A 787 26.33 -28.48 32.57
CA ASP A 787 26.10 -29.06 33.92
C ASP A 787 24.60 -29.08 34.34
N GLY A 788 23.69 -28.60 33.49
CA GLY A 788 22.26 -28.57 33.74
C GLY A 788 21.61 -27.20 33.71
N ASP A 789 20.43 -27.09 34.30
CA ASP A 789 19.67 -25.84 34.39
C ASP A 789 20.44 -24.78 35.21
N VAL A 790 20.31 -23.50 34.80
CA VAL A 790 21.02 -22.36 35.43
C VAL A 790 20.04 -21.28 35.82
N THR A 791 20.19 -20.76 37.04
CA THR A 791 19.45 -19.58 37.52
C THR A 791 20.43 -18.42 37.77
N LEU A 792 20.14 -17.28 37.16
CA LEU A 792 20.87 -16.03 37.31
C LEU A 792 19.97 -14.95 37.95
N ARG A 793 20.54 -14.17 38.85
CA ARG A 793 19.90 -12.96 39.37
C ARG A 793 20.71 -11.73 38.96
N ALA A 794 20.10 -10.81 38.23
CA ALA A 794 20.66 -9.50 37.98
C ALA A 794 20.30 -8.55 39.13
N VAL A 795 21.28 -7.87 39.66
CA VAL A 795 21.09 -6.90 40.76
C VAL A 795 21.35 -5.50 40.25
N PHE A 796 20.30 -4.67 40.24
CA PHE A 796 20.37 -3.25 39.94
C PHE A 796 20.09 -2.43 41.18
N GLU A 797 20.92 -1.41 41.46
CA GLU A 797 20.78 -0.54 42.63
C GLU A 797 20.60 0.91 42.13
N LYS A 798 19.79 1.68 42.86
CA LYS A 798 19.63 3.10 42.59
C LYS A 798 20.93 3.86 42.88
N ASN A 799 21.25 4.82 42.03
CA ASN A 799 22.33 5.75 42.28
C ASN A 799 21.94 6.67 43.46
N ASP A 800 22.88 6.94 44.36
CA ASP A 800 22.68 7.83 45.51
C ASP A 800 22.32 9.26 45.10
#